data_4f37b691bb12981448b1bfc9076c275d
#
_entry.id   4f37b691bb12981448b1bfc9076c275d
#
_cell.length_a   1.000
_cell.length_b   1.000
_cell.length_c   1.000
_cell.angle_alpha   90.00
_cell.angle_beta   90.00
_cell.angle_gamma   90.00
#
_symmetry.space_group_name_H-M   'P 1'
#
loop_
_entity.id
_entity.type
_entity.pdbx_description
1 polymer ?
#
loop_
_entity_poly.entity_id
_entity_poly.type
_entity_poly.pdbx_seq_one_letter_code
_entity_poly.pdbx_strand_id
1 'polypeptide(L)'
;MRVCFHISFFLVALNFHRLARSQDSSCCHHAAEHSQCKEACDQLATIRSESHLKHLLLRLPSYCPESMAELWICVNSTLPGKRKSDGWVGLGCCELAMSAECRRECKQKPLYNCITKNEMGSLCCSYAGRHTNCREYCQAIFRTDSSPTSSQIKAVEEFCQMISPELIGCVRNYTKSYPIRSPIDSLYCCDRAEEAHCQTACKRILRTMNTEQEIMEGLINECGSQPLPQDPLWQCFLGSAHPPSKRDPETLPTSKMDCAKLHCCSKANTSICRDMCQEISTNWGTQTWQEFDQLCEYNPVETDLITCLADVREPCQLGCKDLSYCTNFNNRPTELFRSCNVQSDQGAMNDIKLWSNGTIKMPFMNIPVLDIRKCRPDMWKAVACALQIKPCYSKSRGSVICKSDCVDILTQCGDRKRFLEGQTPERICDLLSPTDDPERCIPLERYLKPSSLCNIIEEVIHPCNPNPCPSNHLCEVNRKGCHPGQECMPYLCVPGCKLGEASEFLVPSDSRIQVPMRNGPLGCYEVCACGPSGRLENCAELPCVETDKACMVGGQRKSHGASFRVDCHLCSCYAGETLCSTRQCLSADSSDEDRRLLTGLPCGCADQFVPVCALNGHTYPSACVARCVGFKDNQFQFGSCRNSEPCLLNPCPRNQRCVPKRRVCLTNIAEFPCQQYECVGRPPACDKNQLDPACDTDNMEHPNLCILYQRGKTLAYMGHCQPREVCGHNGETYSTVCEAFSDRVAVDYHSRCHAVGVVSEFVSDSGCNVVPCPPLSTKDCNPVTPPGACCPLCAGMLQILWNREQMNAFAKLNRNQPVTVHDILRILRRHVSVPQCDVFGYLSIDSEIVILIAPVDQQPTPLQIEACSKEAEKIDSLINSGSPTLVSHVPLSAFLTSELKISTISSSGCPSASLPSLHLCLSFSFLLIIFFLTSTGAR
;
A
#
# COMPACT_ATOMS: atom_id res chain seq x y z
N MET A 1 -26.57 -8.20 54.54
CA MET A 1 -26.63 -8.53 53.08
C MET A 1 -25.40 -8.03 52.29
N ARG A 2 -24.51 -7.16 52.83
CA ARG A 2 -23.27 -6.72 52.16
C ARG A 2 -22.01 -7.56 52.45
N VAL A 3 -22.03 -8.42 53.47
CA VAL A 3 -20.86 -9.23 53.86
C VAL A 3 -20.83 -10.57 53.14
N CYS A 4 -21.96 -11.11 52.68
CA CYS A 4 -22.03 -12.37 51.93
C CYS A 4 -21.61 -12.23 50.44
N PHE A 5 -21.63 -11.00 49.88
CA PHE A 5 -21.22 -10.79 48.48
C PHE A 5 -19.70 -10.75 48.29
N HIS A 6 -18.93 -10.30 49.31
CA HIS A 6 -17.48 -10.26 49.23
C HIS A 6 -16.82 -11.63 49.47
N ILE A 7 -17.42 -12.51 50.24
CA ILE A 7 -16.89 -13.87 50.47
C ILE A 7 -17.12 -14.76 49.25
N SER A 8 -18.23 -14.61 48.54
CA SER A 8 -18.50 -15.37 47.31
C SER A 8 -17.56 -14.99 46.16
N PHE A 9 -17.18 -13.70 46.07
CA PHE A 9 -16.23 -13.22 45.06
C PHE A 9 -14.79 -13.66 45.34
N PHE A 10 -14.40 -13.75 46.62
CA PHE A 10 -13.08 -14.22 47.05
C PHE A 10 -12.94 -15.75 46.87
N LEU A 11 -13.99 -16.52 47.09
CA LEU A 11 -13.98 -17.97 46.88
C LEU A 11 -14.00 -18.35 45.40
N VAL A 12 -14.64 -17.56 44.54
CA VAL A 12 -14.58 -17.75 43.08
C VAL A 12 -13.24 -17.36 42.53
N ALA A 13 -12.61 -16.26 43.02
CA ALA A 13 -11.26 -15.87 42.63
C ALA A 13 -10.18 -16.85 43.12
N LEU A 14 -10.36 -17.46 44.30
CA LEU A 14 -9.44 -18.48 44.82
C LEU A 14 -9.60 -19.84 44.12
N ASN A 15 -10.78 -20.19 43.66
CA ASN A 15 -10.98 -21.39 42.84
C ASN A 15 -10.48 -21.19 41.38
N PHE A 16 -10.57 -19.98 40.81
CA PHE A 16 -9.92 -19.71 39.51
C PHE A 16 -8.40 -19.73 39.59
N HIS A 17 -7.80 -19.29 40.71
CA HIS A 17 -6.36 -19.38 40.94
C HIS A 17 -5.86 -20.79 41.27
N ARG A 18 -6.72 -21.69 41.76
CA ARG A 18 -6.35 -23.09 42.01
C ARG A 18 -6.49 -23.99 40.77
N LEU A 19 -7.41 -23.69 39.88
CA LEU A 19 -7.57 -24.41 38.60
C LEU A 19 -6.52 -24.04 37.56
N ALA A 20 -5.94 -22.83 37.62
CA ALA A 20 -4.88 -22.41 36.71
C ALA A 20 -3.47 -22.91 37.10
N ARG A 21 -3.30 -23.50 38.26
CA ARG A 21 -1.97 -23.90 38.79
C ARG A 21 -1.64 -25.38 38.68
N SER A 22 -2.56 -26.25 38.25
CA SER A 22 -2.31 -27.70 38.30
C SER A 22 -2.36 -28.41 36.93
N GLN A 23 -2.59 -27.72 35.82
CA GLN A 23 -2.71 -28.38 34.51
C GLN A 23 -1.55 -28.12 33.53
N ASP A 24 -0.75 -27.06 33.72
CA ASP A 24 0.26 -26.66 32.73
C ASP A 24 1.58 -27.45 32.78
N SER A 25 1.88 -28.16 33.87
CA SER A 25 3.12 -28.90 33.99
C SER A 25 3.05 -30.35 33.45
N SER A 26 1.86 -30.85 33.12
CA SER A 26 1.71 -32.24 32.67
C SER A 26 2.14 -32.46 31.21
N CYS A 27 1.95 -31.47 30.33
CA CYS A 27 2.29 -31.62 28.91
C CYS A 27 3.81 -31.74 28.65
N CYS A 28 4.63 -31.04 29.41
CA CYS A 28 6.08 -31.03 29.21
C CYS A 28 6.74 -32.35 29.62
N HIS A 29 6.00 -33.22 30.29
CA HIS A 29 6.46 -34.59 30.59
C HIS A 29 6.65 -35.42 29.31
N HIS A 30 5.86 -35.18 28.27
CA HIS A 30 6.00 -35.83 26.97
C HIS A 30 7.25 -35.34 26.18
N ALA A 31 7.95 -34.33 26.65
CA ALA A 31 9.20 -33.81 26.09
C ALA A 31 10.44 -34.31 26.86
N ALA A 32 10.32 -35.28 27.73
CA ALA A 32 11.39 -35.70 28.66
C ALA A 32 12.68 -36.19 27.97
N GLU A 33 12.57 -36.74 26.76
CA GLU A 33 13.71 -37.25 25.99
C GLU A 33 14.46 -36.18 25.20
N HIS A 34 13.89 -34.96 25.08
CA HIS A 34 14.47 -33.83 24.31
C HIS A 34 14.68 -32.61 25.21
N SER A 35 15.90 -32.42 25.71
CA SER A 35 16.22 -31.36 26.69
C SER A 35 15.83 -29.97 26.25
N GLN A 36 16.07 -29.58 25.00
CA GLN A 36 15.74 -28.26 24.46
C GLN A 36 14.22 -28.06 24.31
N CYS A 37 13.50 -29.10 23.89
CA CYS A 37 12.05 -29.08 23.80
C CYS A 37 11.41 -28.97 25.17
N LYS A 38 11.91 -29.74 26.16
CA LYS A 38 11.44 -29.70 27.54
C LYS A 38 11.61 -28.30 28.14
N GLU A 39 12.79 -27.71 28.00
CA GLU A 39 13.09 -26.36 28.50
C GLU A 39 12.18 -25.31 27.88
N ALA A 40 11.97 -25.38 26.56
CA ALA A 40 11.04 -24.47 25.85
C ALA A 40 9.58 -24.70 26.28
N CYS A 41 9.16 -25.95 26.54
CA CYS A 41 7.82 -26.24 27.02
C CYS A 41 7.65 -25.79 28.47
N ASP A 42 8.64 -25.97 29.35
CA ASP A 42 8.58 -25.52 30.74
C ASP A 42 8.48 -24.00 30.87
N GLN A 43 9.01 -23.25 29.89
CA GLN A 43 8.83 -21.79 29.79
C GLN A 43 7.37 -21.40 29.54
N LEU A 44 6.57 -22.22 28.86
CA LEU A 44 5.14 -21.97 28.68
C LEU A 44 4.37 -21.90 30.00
N ALA A 45 4.77 -22.71 30.98
CA ALA A 45 4.14 -22.75 32.29
C ALA A 45 4.42 -21.48 33.15
N THR A 46 5.44 -20.72 32.81
CA THR A 46 5.87 -19.54 33.58
C THR A 46 5.33 -18.20 33.07
N ILE A 47 4.78 -18.18 31.85
CA ILE A 47 4.36 -16.95 31.17
C ILE A 47 2.98 -16.50 31.61
N ARG A 48 2.89 -15.21 32.03
CA ARG A 48 1.63 -14.56 32.46
C ARG A 48 1.05 -13.61 31.41
N SER A 49 1.81 -13.28 30.35
CA SER A 49 1.40 -12.34 29.29
C SER A 49 0.96 -13.10 28.04
N GLU A 50 -0.22 -12.75 27.52
CA GLU A 50 -0.79 -13.38 26.31
C GLU A 50 0.06 -13.16 25.05
N SER A 51 0.72 -12.01 24.93
CA SER A 51 1.63 -11.68 23.83
C SER A 51 2.90 -12.53 23.85
N HIS A 52 3.49 -12.72 25.03
CA HIS A 52 4.66 -13.61 25.23
C HIS A 52 4.30 -15.07 24.99
N LEU A 53 3.11 -15.49 25.41
CA LEU A 53 2.62 -16.85 25.17
C LEU A 53 2.50 -17.14 23.65
N LYS A 54 1.91 -16.20 22.88
CA LYS A 54 1.84 -16.34 21.43
C LYS A 54 3.21 -16.42 20.77
N HIS A 55 4.15 -15.60 21.20
CA HIS A 55 5.50 -15.58 20.64
C HIS A 55 6.27 -16.88 20.93
N LEU A 56 6.11 -17.44 22.12
CA LEU A 56 6.76 -18.70 22.50
C LEU A 56 6.12 -19.90 21.82
N LEU A 57 4.79 -19.91 21.66
CA LEU A 57 4.06 -20.91 20.88
C LEU A 57 4.47 -20.93 19.40
N LEU A 58 4.79 -19.80 18.81
CA LEU A 58 5.32 -19.71 17.45
C LEU A 58 6.75 -20.27 17.32
N ARG A 59 7.55 -20.21 18.40
CA ARG A 59 8.92 -20.73 18.42
C ARG A 59 9.01 -22.19 18.88
N LEU A 60 8.01 -22.70 19.56
CA LEU A 60 8.02 -24.06 20.10
C LEU A 60 8.30 -25.15 19.03
N PRO A 61 7.75 -25.03 17.78
CA PRO A 61 8.06 -26.02 16.72
C PRO A 61 9.54 -26.06 16.30
N SER A 62 10.31 -24.99 16.54
CA SER A 62 11.75 -24.98 16.25
C SER A 62 12.58 -25.76 17.28
N TYR A 63 12.03 -25.99 18.47
CA TYR A 63 12.69 -26.74 19.55
C TYR A 63 12.11 -28.14 19.75
N CYS A 64 10.83 -28.33 19.41
CA CYS A 64 10.10 -29.60 19.61
C CYS A 64 9.78 -30.21 18.25
N PRO A 65 10.32 -31.39 17.94
CA PRO A 65 10.01 -32.08 16.67
C PRO A 65 8.52 -32.37 16.52
N GLU A 66 8.01 -32.27 15.31
CA GLU A 66 6.61 -32.55 14.97
C GLU A 66 6.23 -34.02 15.26
N SER A 67 7.22 -34.93 15.34
CA SER A 67 7.02 -36.34 15.71
C SER A 67 6.56 -36.56 17.15
N MET A 68 6.60 -35.53 18.01
CA MET A 68 6.15 -35.61 19.41
C MET A 68 4.63 -35.36 19.52
N ALA A 69 3.84 -36.25 18.92
CA ALA A 69 2.39 -36.09 18.78
C ALA A 69 1.67 -35.91 20.14
N GLU A 70 2.08 -36.64 21.17
CA GLU A 70 1.47 -36.57 22.51
C GLU A 70 1.69 -35.19 23.18
N LEU A 71 2.89 -34.60 23.01
CA LEU A 71 3.19 -33.26 23.49
C LEU A 71 2.26 -32.24 22.82
N TRP A 72 2.14 -32.30 21.50
CA TRP A 72 1.36 -31.34 20.73
C TRP A 72 -0.15 -31.44 20.99
N ILE A 73 -0.67 -32.66 21.18
CA ILE A 73 -2.08 -32.87 21.57
C ILE A 73 -2.33 -32.28 22.95
N CYS A 74 -1.43 -32.52 23.90
CA CYS A 74 -1.57 -32.03 25.25
C CYS A 74 -1.51 -30.50 25.30
N VAL A 75 -0.52 -29.89 24.66
CA VAL A 75 -0.37 -28.43 24.56
C VAL A 75 -1.62 -27.79 23.93
N ASN A 76 -2.17 -28.39 22.88
CA ASN A 76 -3.38 -27.91 22.21
C ASN A 76 -4.64 -28.05 23.05
N SER A 77 -4.71 -29.08 23.93
CA SER A 77 -5.88 -29.32 24.79
C SER A 77 -5.89 -28.44 26.04
N THR A 78 -4.72 -27.96 26.49
CA THR A 78 -4.57 -27.22 27.76
C THR A 78 -4.64 -25.70 27.62
N LEU A 79 -4.60 -25.15 26.40
CA LEU A 79 -4.69 -23.70 26.16
C LEU A 79 -6.10 -23.18 26.45
N PRO A 80 -6.33 -22.35 27.48
CA PRO A 80 -7.64 -21.88 27.86
C PRO A 80 -8.19 -20.86 26.85
N GLY A 81 -9.41 -21.10 26.40
CA GLY A 81 -10.22 -20.08 25.67
C GLY A 81 -10.22 -20.15 24.17
N LYS A 82 -9.55 -21.10 23.52
CA LYS A 82 -9.66 -21.29 22.08
C LYS A 82 -10.67 -22.37 21.72
N ARG A 83 -11.64 -21.99 20.89
CA ARG A 83 -12.46 -22.97 20.18
C ARG A 83 -11.53 -23.89 19.39
N LYS A 84 -11.82 -25.18 19.30
CA LYS A 84 -11.04 -26.22 18.58
C LYS A 84 -10.65 -25.88 17.12
N SER A 85 -10.98 -24.69 16.61
CA SER A 85 -10.77 -24.23 15.25
C SER A 85 -9.52 -23.38 15.02
N ASP A 86 -8.81 -22.98 16.07
CA ASP A 86 -7.64 -22.09 15.95
C ASP A 86 -6.32 -22.85 16.24
N GLY A 87 -6.14 -23.97 15.59
CA GLY A 87 -4.89 -24.72 15.64
C GLY A 87 -3.74 -23.89 15.06
N TRP A 88 -2.91 -23.30 15.91
CA TRP A 88 -1.71 -22.54 15.53
C TRP A 88 -0.66 -23.38 14.79
N VAL A 89 -0.69 -24.70 14.89
CA VAL A 89 0.16 -25.63 14.14
C VAL A 89 -0.19 -25.64 12.65
N GLY A 90 -1.44 -25.39 12.30
CA GLY A 90 -1.89 -25.35 10.91
C GLY A 90 -1.53 -24.10 10.14
N LEU A 91 -1.11 -23.01 10.79
CA LEU A 91 -0.69 -21.79 10.11
C LEU A 91 0.51 -21.98 9.19
N GLY A 92 1.44 -22.91 9.56
CA GLY A 92 2.58 -23.26 8.71
C GLY A 92 2.19 -23.89 7.37
N CYS A 93 1.15 -24.72 7.35
CA CYS A 93 0.64 -25.32 6.11
C CYS A 93 -0.08 -24.32 5.24
N CYS A 94 -0.79 -23.35 5.84
CA CYS A 94 -1.45 -22.28 5.10
C CYS A 94 -0.48 -21.34 4.40
N GLU A 95 0.68 -21.09 5.01
CA GLU A 95 1.74 -20.27 4.40
C GLU A 95 2.41 -20.98 3.21
N LEU A 96 2.35 -22.29 3.14
CA LEU A 96 2.83 -23.11 2.01
C LEU A 96 1.83 -23.16 0.85
N ALA A 97 0.60 -22.67 1.02
CA ALA A 97 -0.37 -22.63 -0.06
C ALA A 97 0.06 -21.63 -1.14
N MET A 98 0.10 -22.11 -2.39
CA MET A 98 0.66 -21.39 -3.54
C MET A 98 -0.13 -20.14 -3.97
N SER A 99 -1.42 -20.03 -3.65
CA SER A 99 -2.23 -18.85 -3.97
C SER A 99 -2.62 -18.04 -2.73
N ALA A 100 -2.71 -16.71 -2.85
CA ALA A 100 -3.16 -15.84 -1.76
C ALA A 100 -4.61 -16.14 -1.36
N GLU A 101 -5.42 -16.58 -2.31
CA GLU A 101 -6.79 -17.01 -2.08
C GLU A 101 -6.83 -18.29 -1.26
N CYS A 102 -6.01 -19.30 -1.61
CA CYS A 102 -5.88 -20.51 -0.80
C CYS A 102 -5.34 -20.21 0.60
N ARG A 103 -4.42 -19.24 0.78
CA ARG A 103 -3.97 -18.80 2.11
C ARG A 103 -5.05 -18.08 2.89
N ARG A 104 -5.89 -17.28 2.23
CA ARG A 104 -7.03 -16.58 2.85
C ARG A 104 -8.11 -17.57 3.26
N GLU A 105 -8.43 -18.51 2.40
CA GLU A 105 -9.43 -19.55 2.66
C GLU A 105 -8.92 -20.62 3.63
N CYS A 106 -7.61 -20.85 3.69
CA CYS A 106 -7.01 -21.67 4.74
C CYS A 106 -7.29 -21.10 6.14
N LYS A 107 -7.47 -19.79 6.26
CA LYS A 107 -7.92 -19.14 7.50
C LYS A 107 -9.44 -19.22 7.69
N GLN A 108 -10.19 -19.70 6.69
CA GLN A 108 -11.63 -19.91 6.72
C GLN A 108 -11.98 -21.41 6.60
N LYS A 109 -13.12 -21.81 7.10
CA LYS A 109 -13.62 -23.17 7.33
C LYS A 109 -13.37 -24.28 6.28
N PRO A 110 -13.26 -24.09 4.95
CA PRO A 110 -13.11 -25.21 4.00
C PRO A 110 -11.70 -25.82 3.98
N LEU A 111 -10.66 -25.08 4.25
CA LEU A 111 -9.27 -25.56 4.27
C LEU A 111 -8.82 -26.12 5.61
N TYR A 112 -9.64 -26.01 6.63
CA TYR A 112 -9.52 -26.75 7.88
C TYR A 112 -9.30 -28.27 7.63
N ASN A 113 -9.86 -28.81 6.55
CA ASN A 113 -9.68 -30.21 6.15
C ASN A 113 -8.23 -30.54 5.79
N CYS A 114 -7.47 -29.66 5.14
CA CYS A 114 -6.08 -29.90 4.77
C CYS A 114 -5.19 -29.94 6.03
N ILE A 115 -5.39 -29.02 6.95
CA ILE A 115 -4.65 -28.94 8.20
C ILE A 115 -4.97 -30.16 9.09
N THR A 116 -6.24 -30.41 9.28
CA THR A 116 -6.70 -31.58 10.06
C THR A 116 -6.24 -32.88 9.43
N LYS A 117 -6.18 -32.95 8.10
CA LYS A 117 -5.68 -34.11 7.36
C LYS A 117 -4.19 -34.34 7.62
N ASN A 118 -3.38 -33.28 7.62
CA ASN A 118 -1.95 -33.38 7.89
C ASN A 118 -1.67 -33.73 9.36
N GLU A 119 -2.37 -33.08 10.30
CA GLU A 119 -2.24 -33.38 11.73
C GLU A 119 -2.68 -34.82 12.06
N MET A 120 -3.83 -35.24 11.55
CA MET A 120 -4.32 -36.61 11.75
C MET A 120 -3.45 -37.61 11.03
N GLY A 121 -2.86 -37.27 9.87
CA GLY A 121 -1.90 -38.09 9.18
C GLY A 121 -0.63 -38.31 9.99
N SER A 122 -0.08 -37.26 10.56
CA SER A 122 1.09 -37.33 11.43
C SER A 122 0.79 -38.19 12.67
N LEU A 123 -0.37 -38.01 13.27
CA LEU A 123 -0.80 -38.78 14.43
C LEU A 123 -1.06 -40.24 14.08
N CYS A 124 -1.95 -40.54 13.13
CA CYS A 124 -2.32 -41.91 12.77
C CYS A 124 -1.13 -42.72 12.23
N CYS A 125 -0.29 -42.11 11.38
CA CYS A 125 0.82 -42.83 10.77
C CYS A 125 2.02 -43.01 11.72
N SER A 126 2.08 -42.30 12.84
CA SER A 126 3.08 -42.53 13.88
C SER A 126 2.91 -43.88 14.53
N TYR A 127 1.68 -44.41 14.62
CA TYR A 127 1.40 -45.77 15.14
C TYR A 127 1.95 -46.88 14.25
N ALA A 128 2.35 -46.63 13.01
CA ALA A 128 3.02 -47.61 12.16
C ALA A 128 4.45 -47.95 12.65
N GLY A 129 5.02 -47.19 13.58
CA GLY A 129 6.35 -47.41 14.14
C GLY A 129 7.44 -47.48 13.06
N ARG A 130 8.20 -48.60 13.07
CA ARG A 130 9.30 -48.88 12.11
C ARG A 130 8.86 -49.61 10.85
N HIS A 131 7.59 -49.92 10.68
CA HIS A 131 7.07 -50.66 9.52
C HIS A 131 6.83 -49.73 8.36
N THR A 132 7.80 -49.65 7.43
CA THR A 132 7.83 -48.73 6.29
C THR A 132 6.60 -48.88 5.39
N ASN A 133 6.22 -50.08 5.01
CA ASN A 133 5.09 -50.36 4.13
C ASN A 133 3.75 -49.87 4.73
N CYS A 134 3.51 -50.19 6.01
CA CYS A 134 2.30 -49.74 6.68
C CYS A 134 2.27 -48.22 6.82
N ARG A 135 3.43 -47.58 7.07
CA ARG A 135 3.54 -46.10 7.12
C ARG A 135 3.25 -45.47 5.76
N GLU A 136 3.75 -46.03 4.67
CA GLU A 136 3.49 -45.55 3.30
C GLU A 136 2.00 -45.64 2.92
N TYR A 137 1.34 -46.76 3.24
CA TYR A 137 -0.11 -46.89 3.00
C TYR A 137 -0.91 -45.90 3.84
N CYS A 138 -0.50 -45.67 5.08
CA CYS A 138 -1.14 -44.67 5.92
C CYS A 138 -0.93 -43.24 5.36
N GLN A 139 0.31 -42.91 5.00
CA GLN A 139 0.62 -41.58 4.42
C GLN A 139 -0.14 -41.34 3.11
N ALA A 140 -0.41 -42.36 2.31
CA ALA A 140 -1.21 -42.24 1.09
C ALA A 140 -2.65 -41.80 1.37
N ILE A 141 -3.23 -42.16 2.53
CA ILE A 141 -4.59 -41.71 2.94
C ILE A 141 -4.62 -40.23 3.29
N PHE A 142 -3.55 -39.75 3.94
CA PHE A 142 -3.48 -38.36 4.45
C PHE A 142 -2.73 -37.41 3.55
N ARG A 143 -2.47 -37.78 2.29
CA ARG A 143 -1.92 -36.87 1.28
C ARG A 143 -2.82 -35.65 1.11
N THR A 144 -2.23 -34.48 1.09
CA THR A 144 -2.97 -33.21 0.99
C THR A 144 -3.44 -32.91 -0.44
N ASP A 145 -2.80 -33.57 -1.42
CA ASP A 145 -3.04 -33.40 -2.85
C ASP A 145 -4.17 -34.27 -3.44
N SER A 146 -4.66 -35.22 -2.67
CA SER A 146 -5.67 -36.18 -3.15
C SER A 146 -6.61 -36.65 -2.05
N SER A 147 -7.86 -36.93 -2.37
CA SER A 147 -8.78 -37.60 -1.46
C SER A 147 -8.49 -39.11 -1.41
N PRO A 148 -8.48 -39.75 -0.23
CA PRO A 148 -8.20 -41.17 -0.12
C PRO A 148 -9.29 -42.01 -0.82
N THR A 149 -8.88 -43.00 -1.58
CA THR A 149 -9.79 -43.93 -2.22
C THR A 149 -10.20 -45.07 -1.30
N SER A 150 -11.38 -45.65 -1.54
CA SER A 150 -11.84 -46.82 -0.76
C SER A 150 -10.87 -48.01 -0.88
N SER A 151 -10.14 -48.14 -1.98
CA SER A 151 -9.09 -49.16 -2.15
C SER A 151 -7.85 -48.92 -1.25
N GLN A 152 -7.43 -47.63 -1.11
CA GLN A 152 -6.34 -47.27 -0.20
C GLN A 152 -6.68 -47.54 1.24
N ILE A 153 -7.91 -47.28 1.67
CA ILE A 153 -8.39 -47.57 3.03
C ILE A 153 -8.39 -49.08 3.29
N LYS A 154 -8.90 -49.85 2.36
CA LYS A 154 -8.86 -51.31 2.47
C LYS A 154 -7.44 -51.83 2.52
N ALA A 155 -6.53 -51.29 1.72
CA ALA A 155 -5.13 -51.68 1.74
C ALA A 155 -4.51 -51.42 3.14
N VAL A 156 -4.78 -50.26 3.78
CA VAL A 156 -4.33 -49.99 5.14
C VAL A 156 -4.94 -51.01 6.14
N GLU A 157 -6.23 -51.31 6.01
CA GLU A 157 -6.90 -52.28 6.86
C GLU A 157 -6.27 -53.70 6.71
N GLU A 158 -6.04 -54.13 5.49
CA GLU A 158 -5.46 -55.49 5.24
C GLU A 158 -3.99 -55.55 5.65
N PHE A 159 -3.17 -54.58 5.31
CA PHE A 159 -1.71 -54.66 5.55
C PHE A 159 -1.29 -54.20 6.96
N CYS A 160 -2.04 -53.36 7.62
CA CYS A 160 -1.67 -52.80 8.93
C CYS A 160 -2.42 -53.44 10.10
N GLN A 161 -3.47 -54.27 9.87
CA GLN A 161 -4.27 -54.88 10.94
C GLN A 161 -3.48 -55.74 11.94
N MET A 162 -2.52 -56.44 11.45
CA MET A 162 -1.67 -57.30 12.30
C MET A 162 -0.50 -56.53 12.92
N ILE A 163 -0.24 -55.30 12.47
CA ILE A 163 0.91 -54.49 12.89
C ILE A 163 0.52 -53.47 13.93
N SER A 164 -0.58 -52.74 13.69
CA SER A 164 -1.05 -51.71 14.61
C SER A 164 -2.56 -51.53 14.50
N PRO A 165 -3.34 -52.13 15.41
CA PRO A 165 -4.79 -51.90 15.51
C PRO A 165 -5.14 -50.44 15.87
N GLU A 166 -4.24 -49.73 16.58
CA GLU A 166 -4.39 -48.30 16.90
C GLU A 166 -4.41 -47.44 15.65
N LEU A 167 -3.54 -47.72 14.67
CA LEU A 167 -3.51 -47.02 13.39
C LEU A 167 -4.85 -47.19 12.67
N ILE A 168 -5.40 -48.39 12.62
CA ILE A 168 -6.69 -48.64 11.98
C ILE A 168 -7.80 -47.96 12.71
N GLY A 169 -7.80 -47.94 14.03
CA GLY A 169 -8.75 -47.19 14.85
C GLY A 169 -8.68 -45.70 14.57
N CYS A 170 -7.48 -45.16 14.44
CA CYS A 170 -7.21 -43.78 14.13
C CYS A 170 -7.75 -43.40 12.72
N VAL A 171 -7.43 -44.20 11.69
CA VAL A 171 -7.90 -44.00 10.31
C VAL A 171 -9.42 -44.10 10.22
N ARG A 172 -10.05 -45.07 10.88
CA ARG A 172 -11.49 -45.24 10.93
C ARG A 172 -12.20 -44.06 11.64
N ASN A 173 -11.63 -43.55 12.72
CA ASN A 173 -12.17 -42.38 13.39
C ASN A 173 -12.09 -41.12 12.49
N TYR A 174 -10.98 -40.95 11.78
CA TYR A 174 -10.83 -39.87 10.82
C TYR A 174 -11.86 -39.98 9.69
N THR A 175 -12.02 -41.16 9.08
CA THR A 175 -12.97 -41.36 7.96
C THR A 175 -14.43 -41.25 8.37
N LYS A 176 -14.76 -41.53 9.65
CA LYS A 176 -16.10 -41.28 10.22
C LYS A 176 -16.37 -39.78 10.44
N SER A 177 -15.37 -39.05 10.91
CA SER A 177 -15.48 -37.61 11.18
C SER A 177 -15.44 -36.80 9.89
N TYR A 178 -14.75 -37.29 8.90
CA TYR A 178 -14.58 -36.68 7.58
C TYR A 178 -14.93 -37.72 6.50
N PRO A 179 -16.22 -37.92 6.19
CA PRO A 179 -16.63 -38.94 5.23
C PRO A 179 -16.04 -38.61 3.84
N ILE A 180 -15.41 -39.60 3.26
CA ILE A 180 -14.84 -39.53 1.91
C ILE A 180 -15.99 -39.41 0.94
N ARG A 181 -16.03 -38.29 0.20
CA ARG A 181 -16.99 -38.10 -0.86
C ARG A 181 -16.50 -38.79 -2.12
N SER A 182 -17.36 -39.58 -2.71
CA SER A 182 -17.13 -40.08 -4.06
C SER A 182 -17.32 -38.92 -5.05
N PRO A 183 -16.50 -38.75 -6.10
CA PRO A 183 -16.76 -37.77 -7.14
C PRO A 183 -18.18 -37.82 -7.68
N ILE A 184 -18.76 -39.03 -7.71
CA ILE A 184 -20.15 -39.30 -8.15
C ILE A 184 -21.20 -38.58 -7.31
N ASP A 185 -20.91 -38.35 -6.02
CA ASP A 185 -21.82 -37.63 -5.11
C ASP A 185 -21.96 -36.15 -5.49
N SER A 186 -21.03 -35.62 -6.27
CA SER A 186 -21.02 -34.23 -6.76
C SER A 186 -21.60 -34.08 -8.18
N LEU A 187 -22.24 -35.10 -8.75
CA LEU A 187 -22.84 -35.03 -10.09
C LEU A 187 -23.86 -33.91 -10.25
N TYR A 188 -24.56 -33.54 -9.19
CA TYR A 188 -25.51 -32.41 -9.18
C TYR A 188 -24.85 -31.06 -9.48
N CYS A 189 -23.53 -30.92 -9.24
CA CYS A 189 -22.80 -29.73 -9.62
C CYS A 189 -22.71 -29.55 -11.14
N CYS A 190 -22.64 -30.64 -11.89
CA CYS A 190 -22.57 -30.59 -13.34
C CYS A 190 -23.82 -29.96 -13.97
N ASP A 191 -24.99 -30.07 -13.32
CA ASP A 191 -26.23 -29.45 -13.80
C ASP A 191 -26.24 -27.93 -13.69
N ARG A 192 -25.26 -27.36 -13.00
CA ARG A 192 -25.05 -25.89 -12.87
C ARG A 192 -24.13 -25.30 -13.95
N ALA A 193 -23.52 -26.14 -14.78
CA ALA A 193 -22.76 -25.62 -15.92
C ALA A 193 -23.74 -25.03 -16.93
N GLU A 194 -23.39 -23.89 -17.52
CA GLU A 194 -24.24 -23.16 -18.47
C GLU A 194 -24.31 -23.86 -19.83
N GLU A 195 -23.24 -24.51 -20.26
CA GLU A 195 -23.14 -25.21 -21.54
C GLU A 195 -23.49 -26.69 -21.42
N ALA A 196 -24.36 -27.19 -22.31
CA ALA A 196 -24.74 -28.58 -22.37
C ALA A 196 -23.55 -29.53 -22.62
N HIS A 197 -22.54 -29.07 -23.38
CA HIS A 197 -21.31 -29.80 -23.62
C HIS A 197 -20.54 -29.98 -22.28
N CYS A 198 -20.35 -28.90 -21.52
CA CYS A 198 -19.69 -28.92 -20.21
C CYS A 198 -20.46 -29.80 -19.23
N GLN A 199 -21.80 -29.75 -19.17
CA GLN A 199 -22.60 -30.63 -18.33
C GLN A 199 -22.33 -32.12 -18.62
N THR A 200 -22.30 -32.46 -19.87
CA THR A 200 -22.08 -33.87 -20.32
C THR A 200 -20.63 -34.28 -19.99
N ALA A 201 -19.66 -33.44 -20.30
CA ALA A 201 -18.25 -33.68 -20.00
C ALA A 201 -18.00 -33.80 -18.48
N CYS A 202 -18.55 -32.90 -17.68
CA CYS A 202 -18.49 -32.93 -16.22
C CYS A 202 -19.03 -34.24 -15.65
N LYS A 203 -20.22 -34.71 -16.10
CA LYS A 203 -20.81 -35.98 -15.69
C LYS A 203 -19.93 -37.19 -16.07
N ARG A 204 -19.29 -37.14 -17.24
CA ARG A 204 -18.34 -38.17 -17.69
C ARG A 204 -17.11 -38.18 -16.80
N ILE A 205 -16.48 -37.04 -16.61
CA ILE A 205 -15.23 -36.86 -15.82
C ILE A 205 -15.42 -37.38 -14.38
N LEU A 206 -16.49 -36.97 -13.69
CA LEU A 206 -16.77 -37.37 -12.31
C LEU A 206 -17.05 -38.91 -12.18
N ARG A 207 -17.43 -39.58 -13.26
CA ARG A 207 -17.65 -41.03 -13.27
C ARG A 207 -16.42 -41.84 -13.65
N THR A 208 -15.47 -41.26 -14.38
CA THR A 208 -14.32 -41.97 -14.95
C THR A 208 -13.01 -41.67 -14.28
N MET A 209 -12.85 -40.47 -13.67
CA MET A 209 -11.61 -40.05 -13.04
C MET A 209 -11.70 -40.20 -11.53
N ASN A 210 -10.58 -40.61 -10.90
CA ASN A 210 -10.57 -40.98 -9.49
C ASN A 210 -9.79 -39.99 -8.61
N THR A 211 -8.93 -39.13 -9.21
CA THR A 211 -8.12 -38.16 -8.47
C THR A 211 -8.67 -36.76 -8.65
N GLU A 212 -8.61 -35.95 -7.59
CA GLU A 212 -9.08 -34.56 -7.65
C GLU A 212 -8.35 -33.76 -8.73
N GLN A 213 -7.06 -34.02 -8.92
CA GLN A 213 -6.26 -33.34 -9.93
C GLN A 213 -6.71 -33.69 -11.35
N GLU A 214 -6.95 -34.97 -11.65
CA GLU A 214 -7.47 -35.40 -12.97
C GLU A 214 -8.86 -34.85 -13.25
N ILE A 215 -9.71 -34.76 -12.22
CA ILE A 215 -11.05 -34.17 -12.33
C ILE A 215 -10.94 -32.68 -12.62
N MET A 216 -10.08 -31.94 -11.88
CA MET A 216 -9.84 -30.53 -12.10
C MET A 216 -9.30 -30.24 -13.50
N GLU A 217 -8.25 -30.96 -13.90
CA GLU A 217 -7.66 -30.81 -15.24
C GLU A 217 -8.66 -31.17 -16.34
N GLY A 218 -9.44 -32.25 -16.14
CA GLY A 218 -10.48 -32.65 -17.07
C GLY A 218 -11.59 -31.61 -17.22
N LEU A 219 -12.06 -31.04 -16.10
CA LEU A 219 -13.08 -29.99 -16.11
C LEU A 219 -12.56 -28.70 -16.76
N ILE A 220 -11.33 -28.29 -16.46
CA ILE A 220 -10.71 -27.10 -17.08
C ILE A 220 -10.59 -27.30 -18.61
N ASN A 221 -10.15 -28.48 -19.06
CA ASN A 221 -9.94 -28.75 -20.48
C ASN A 221 -11.25 -28.86 -21.28
N GLU A 222 -12.29 -29.46 -20.69
CA GLU A 222 -13.54 -29.74 -21.40
C GLU A 222 -14.59 -28.63 -21.21
N CYS A 223 -14.58 -27.91 -20.09
CA CYS A 223 -15.49 -26.81 -19.83
C CYS A 223 -14.86 -25.45 -20.15
N GLY A 224 -13.58 -25.39 -20.53
CA GLY A 224 -12.95 -24.19 -21.11
C GLY A 224 -12.72 -23.02 -20.14
N SER A 225 -13.10 -23.14 -18.87
CA SER A 225 -13.02 -22.05 -17.90
C SER A 225 -12.01 -22.33 -16.79
N GLN A 226 -11.31 -21.28 -16.39
CA GLN A 226 -10.55 -21.35 -15.14
C GLN A 226 -11.51 -21.49 -13.94
N PRO A 227 -11.11 -22.20 -12.87
CA PRO A 227 -11.95 -22.34 -11.67
C PRO A 227 -12.10 -21.01 -10.95
N LEU A 228 -13.11 -20.24 -11.35
CA LEU A 228 -13.45 -18.98 -10.71
C LEU A 228 -14.48 -19.23 -9.60
N PRO A 229 -14.29 -18.63 -8.41
CA PRO A 229 -15.26 -18.77 -7.30
C PRO A 229 -16.67 -18.27 -7.63
N GLN A 230 -16.83 -17.53 -8.71
CA GLN A 230 -18.09 -16.94 -9.14
C GLN A 230 -18.87 -17.82 -10.13
N ASP A 231 -18.17 -18.73 -10.81
CA ASP A 231 -18.79 -19.68 -11.74
C ASP A 231 -19.75 -20.62 -10.97
N PRO A 232 -21.02 -20.74 -11.36
CA PRO A 232 -21.99 -21.61 -10.69
C PRO A 232 -21.55 -23.08 -10.58
N LEU A 233 -20.81 -23.58 -11.60
CA LEU A 233 -20.19 -24.91 -11.58
C LEU A 233 -19.14 -25.01 -10.46
N TRP A 234 -18.19 -24.06 -10.43
CA TRP A 234 -17.11 -24.06 -9.46
C TRP A 234 -17.55 -23.66 -8.05
N GLN A 235 -18.54 -22.76 -7.93
CA GLN A 235 -19.19 -22.49 -6.63
C GLN A 235 -19.77 -23.76 -6.02
N CYS A 236 -20.34 -24.63 -6.82
CA CYS A 236 -20.89 -25.88 -6.33
C CYS A 236 -19.82 -26.84 -5.83
N PHE A 237 -18.68 -26.94 -6.52
CA PHE A 237 -17.55 -27.78 -6.10
C PHE A 237 -16.78 -27.17 -4.93
N LEU A 238 -16.67 -25.84 -4.86
CA LEU A 238 -15.96 -25.11 -3.80
C LEU A 238 -16.87 -24.79 -2.61
N GLY A 239 -18.18 -24.74 -2.84
CA GLY A 239 -19.19 -24.46 -1.83
C GLY A 239 -19.53 -25.67 -0.99
N SER A 240 -19.84 -25.42 0.26
CA SER A 240 -20.12 -26.41 1.31
C SER A 240 -21.06 -27.53 0.92
N ALA A 241 -20.76 -28.54 1.43
CA ALA A 241 -21.13 -29.86 1.86
C ALA A 241 -22.62 -30.19 2.11
N HIS A 242 -23.60 -29.42 1.65
CA HIS A 242 -24.99 -29.82 1.79
C HIS A 242 -25.72 -29.77 0.44
N PRO A 243 -26.37 -30.91 -0.01
CA PRO A 243 -27.32 -30.82 -1.09
C PRO A 243 -28.45 -29.86 -0.67
N PRO A 244 -28.96 -29.01 -1.57
CA PRO A 244 -30.03 -28.09 -1.25
C PRO A 244 -31.23 -28.88 -0.75
N SER A 245 -31.60 -28.70 0.52
CA SER A 245 -32.92 -29.16 1.01
C SER A 245 -33.96 -28.41 0.20
N LYS A 246 -34.97 -29.15 -0.31
CA LYS A 246 -36.12 -28.59 -1.01
C LYS A 246 -36.88 -27.61 -0.11
N ARG A 247 -36.44 -26.36 -0.04
CA ARG A 247 -37.28 -25.23 0.44
C ARG A 247 -36.76 -23.93 -0.15
N ASP A 248 -37.70 -23.28 -0.83
CA ASP A 248 -37.80 -21.89 -1.24
C ASP A 248 -36.93 -21.39 -2.40
N PRO A 249 -37.59 -21.01 -3.49
CA PRO A 249 -36.99 -20.31 -4.62
C PRO A 249 -37.08 -18.80 -4.43
N GLU A 250 -36.60 -18.27 -3.29
CA GLU A 250 -36.50 -16.82 -3.09
C GLU A 250 -35.33 -16.51 -2.19
N THR A 251 -34.26 -16.17 -2.82
CA THR A 251 -33.27 -15.12 -2.61
C THR A 251 -32.02 -15.48 -3.41
N LEU A 252 -32.00 -15.04 -4.65
CA LEU A 252 -30.73 -14.84 -5.35
C LEU A 252 -29.83 -13.99 -4.44
N PRO A 253 -28.58 -14.41 -4.20
CA PRO A 253 -27.65 -13.56 -3.47
C PRO A 253 -27.59 -12.24 -4.20
N THR A 254 -28.02 -11.16 -3.52
CA THR A 254 -27.89 -9.80 -4.00
C THR A 254 -26.46 -9.61 -4.49
N SER A 255 -26.29 -9.24 -5.75
CA SER A 255 -25.00 -8.99 -6.35
C SER A 255 -24.23 -8.00 -5.48
N LYS A 256 -23.09 -8.43 -4.97
CA LYS A 256 -22.28 -7.62 -4.06
C LYS A 256 -21.50 -6.59 -4.88
N MET A 257 -21.65 -5.34 -4.55
CA MET A 257 -21.06 -4.21 -5.27
C MET A 257 -19.64 -3.93 -4.81
N ASP A 258 -18.75 -3.65 -5.76
CA ASP A 258 -17.39 -3.17 -5.51
C ASP A 258 -17.25 -1.70 -5.96
N CYS A 259 -17.41 -0.78 -5.01
CA CYS A 259 -17.37 0.65 -5.29
C CYS A 259 -16.00 1.14 -5.73
N ALA A 260 -14.90 0.47 -5.34
CA ALA A 260 -13.56 0.84 -5.75
C ALA A 260 -13.35 0.59 -7.26
N LYS A 261 -13.85 -0.54 -7.77
CA LYS A 261 -13.82 -0.85 -9.21
C LYS A 261 -14.74 0.06 -10.01
N LEU A 262 -15.91 0.42 -9.48
CA LEU A 262 -16.83 1.36 -10.15
C LEU A 262 -16.21 2.73 -10.42
N HIS A 263 -15.30 3.20 -9.55
CA HIS A 263 -14.52 4.42 -9.83
C HIS A 263 -13.72 4.29 -11.14
N CYS A 264 -13.22 3.09 -11.46
CA CYS A 264 -12.41 2.87 -12.64
C CYS A 264 -13.23 2.87 -13.94
N CYS A 265 -14.51 2.48 -13.90
CA CYS A 265 -15.33 2.36 -15.11
C CYS A 265 -15.47 3.68 -15.89
N SER A 266 -15.40 4.83 -15.21
CA SER A 266 -15.39 6.15 -15.86
C SER A 266 -14.15 6.40 -16.72
N LYS A 267 -13.08 5.62 -16.54
CA LYS A 267 -11.82 5.75 -17.28
C LYS A 267 -11.79 4.94 -18.57
N ALA A 268 -12.82 4.13 -18.83
CA ALA A 268 -12.94 3.41 -20.09
C ALA A 268 -13.08 4.36 -21.28
N ASN A 269 -12.23 4.18 -22.29
CA ASN A 269 -12.25 4.98 -23.51
C ASN A 269 -13.39 4.57 -24.44
N THR A 270 -13.74 3.28 -24.47
CA THR A 270 -14.85 2.75 -25.28
C THR A 270 -16.11 2.61 -24.42
N SER A 271 -17.28 2.84 -25.01
CA SER A 271 -18.56 2.65 -24.33
C SER A 271 -18.77 1.18 -23.95
N ILE A 272 -18.32 0.24 -24.81
CA ILE A 272 -18.44 -1.19 -24.58
C ILE A 272 -17.72 -1.60 -23.29
N CYS A 273 -16.45 -1.20 -23.14
CA CYS A 273 -15.67 -1.54 -21.94
C CYS A 273 -16.20 -0.81 -20.69
N ARG A 274 -16.76 0.37 -20.85
CA ARG A 274 -17.41 1.12 -19.78
C ARG A 274 -18.63 0.38 -19.23
N ASP A 275 -19.52 -0.01 -20.12
CA ASP A 275 -20.75 -0.72 -19.78
C ASP A 275 -20.44 -2.08 -19.16
N MET A 276 -19.50 -2.84 -19.76
CA MET A 276 -19.03 -4.11 -19.21
C MET A 276 -18.37 -3.97 -17.84
N CYS A 277 -17.57 -2.94 -17.63
CA CYS A 277 -16.96 -2.65 -16.31
C CYS A 277 -18.03 -2.39 -15.25
N GLN A 278 -19.09 -1.65 -15.57
CA GLN A 278 -20.21 -1.41 -14.66
C GLN A 278 -20.97 -2.71 -14.36
N GLU A 279 -21.22 -3.52 -15.37
CA GLU A 279 -21.90 -4.80 -15.21
C GLU A 279 -21.06 -5.76 -14.35
N ILE A 280 -19.78 -5.90 -14.62
CA ILE A 280 -18.85 -6.71 -13.84
C ILE A 280 -18.78 -6.26 -12.39
N SER A 281 -18.83 -4.96 -12.12
CA SER A 281 -18.78 -4.42 -10.75
C SER A 281 -20.07 -4.67 -9.96
N THR A 282 -21.17 -4.97 -10.64
CA THR A 282 -22.49 -5.20 -10.03
C THR A 282 -22.98 -6.63 -10.16
N ASN A 283 -22.66 -7.31 -11.24
CA ASN A 283 -23.14 -8.66 -11.53
C ASN A 283 -22.05 -9.51 -12.19
N TRP A 284 -21.43 -10.38 -11.41
CA TRP A 284 -20.34 -11.24 -11.86
C TRP A 284 -20.84 -12.48 -12.57
N GLY A 285 -20.85 -12.47 -13.89
CA GLY A 285 -21.05 -13.66 -14.73
C GLY A 285 -19.75 -14.11 -15.37
N THR A 286 -19.53 -15.40 -15.53
CA THR A 286 -18.33 -15.97 -16.20
C THR A 286 -18.19 -15.51 -17.65
N GLN A 287 -19.30 -15.38 -18.34
CA GLN A 287 -19.32 -14.97 -19.74
C GLN A 287 -18.92 -13.50 -19.89
N THR A 288 -19.43 -12.62 -19.04
CA THR A 288 -19.09 -11.19 -19.02
C THR A 288 -17.59 -10.96 -18.75
N TRP A 289 -16.98 -11.79 -17.89
CA TRP A 289 -15.54 -11.76 -17.65
C TRP A 289 -14.72 -12.13 -18.86
N GLN A 290 -15.07 -13.21 -19.54
CA GLN A 290 -14.33 -13.63 -20.74
C GLN A 290 -14.44 -12.62 -21.87
N GLU A 291 -15.60 -11.99 -22.03
CA GLU A 291 -15.80 -10.92 -22.99
C GLU A 291 -15.02 -9.68 -22.60
N PHE A 292 -14.98 -9.31 -21.32
CA PHE A 292 -14.19 -8.20 -20.80
C PHE A 292 -12.68 -8.43 -21.02
N ASP A 293 -12.18 -9.63 -20.71
CA ASP A 293 -10.77 -9.99 -20.93
C ASP A 293 -10.40 -9.85 -22.39
N GLN A 294 -11.24 -10.35 -23.29
CA GLN A 294 -10.98 -10.32 -24.74
C GLN A 294 -11.07 -8.92 -25.36
N LEU A 295 -12.04 -8.12 -24.92
CA LEU A 295 -12.35 -6.83 -25.55
C LEU A 295 -11.66 -5.65 -24.84
N CYS A 296 -11.40 -5.76 -23.54
CA CYS A 296 -10.96 -4.65 -22.72
C CYS A 296 -9.59 -4.86 -22.08
N GLU A 297 -9.32 -6.01 -21.44
CA GLU A 297 -8.08 -6.20 -20.65
C GLU A 297 -6.83 -6.17 -21.55
N TYR A 298 -6.90 -6.72 -22.75
CA TYR A 298 -5.79 -6.74 -23.70
C TYR A 298 -5.89 -5.65 -24.78
N ASN A 299 -6.80 -4.69 -24.61
CA ASN A 299 -6.95 -3.60 -25.56
C ASN A 299 -6.03 -2.43 -25.17
N PRO A 300 -5.02 -2.05 -25.99
CA PRO A 300 -4.09 -0.95 -25.67
C PRO A 300 -4.78 0.40 -25.49
N VAL A 301 -5.97 0.58 -26.06
CA VAL A 301 -6.78 1.80 -25.92
C VAL A 301 -7.34 1.95 -24.50
N GLU A 302 -7.55 0.83 -23.80
CA GLU A 302 -8.15 0.78 -22.46
C GLU A 302 -7.10 0.76 -21.32
N THR A 303 -5.88 1.17 -21.59
CA THR A 303 -4.77 1.15 -20.61
C THR A 303 -5.13 1.87 -19.32
N ASP A 304 -5.86 3.00 -19.37
CA ASP A 304 -6.25 3.79 -18.19
C ASP A 304 -7.24 3.04 -17.30
N LEU A 305 -8.23 2.36 -17.90
CA LEU A 305 -9.17 1.50 -17.19
C LEU A 305 -8.44 0.34 -16.50
N ILE A 306 -7.61 -0.39 -17.25
CA ILE A 306 -6.91 -1.57 -16.73
C ILE A 306 -5.89 -1.20 -15.65
N THR A 307 -5.18 -0.08 -15.81
CA THR A 307 -4.27 0.45 -14.80
C THR A 307 -5.02 0.79 -13.51
N CYS A 308 -6.18 1.43 -13.62
CA CYS A 308 -7.01 1.77 -12.48
C CYS A 308 -7.49 0.51 -11.74
N LEU A 309 -8.01 -0.48 -12.46
CA LEU A 309 -8.43 -1.76 -11.87
C LEU A 309 -7.27 -2.49 -11.18
N ALA A 310 -6.06 -2.43 -11.76
CA ALA A 310 -4.86 -2.98 -11.15
C ALA A 310 -4.47 -2.24 -9.86
N ASP A 311 -4.60 -0.91 -9.81
CA ASP A 311 -4.34 -0.11 -8.60
C ASP A 311 -5.31 -0.42 -7.46
N VAL A 312 -6.57 -0.70 -7.77
CA VAL A 312 -7.58 -1.13 -6.77
C VAL A 312 -7.20 -2.49 -6.20
N ARG A 313 -6.75 -3.40 -7.05
CA ARG A 313 -6.39 -4.77 -6.66
C ARG A 313 -5.08 -4.82 -5.87
N GLU A 314 -4.03 -4.21 -6.40
CA GLU A 314 -2.68 -4.20 -5.83
C GLU A 314 -2.01 -2.84 -6.11
N PRO A 315 -2.07 -1.88 -5.19
CA PRO A 315 -1.43 -0.58 -5.38
C PRO A 315 0.10 -0.70 -5.37
N CYS A 316 0.78 0.17 -6.15
CA CYS A 316 2.23 0.24 -6.15
C CYS A 316 2.78 0.69 -4.79
N GLN A 317 3.77 -0.03 -4.27
CA GLN A 317 4.43 0.25 -2.99
C GLN A 317 5.94 0.29 -3.16
N LEU A 318 6.61 1.12 -2.35
CA LEU A 318 8.07 1.17 -2.32
C LEU A 318 8.67 -0.07 -1.65
N GLY A 319 9.80 -0.49 -2.18
CA GLY A 319 10.63 -1.53 -1.62
C GLY A 319 10.26 -2.95 -2.05
N CYS A 320 11.30 -3.76 -2.19
CA CYS A 320 11.18 -5.20 -2.43
C CYS A 320 12.32 -5.90 -1.71
N LYS A 321 11.99 -6.92 -0.91
CA LYS A 321 12.96 -7.72 -0.15
C LYS A 321 12.47 -9.15 0.07
N ASP A 322 13.38 -10.01 0.53
CA ASP A 322 13.10 -11.39 0.97
C ASP A 322 12.56 -12.34 -0.11
N LEU A 323 12.79 -12.03 -1.39
CA LEU A 323 12.49 -12.93 -2.49
C LEU A 323 13.57 -14.02 -2.61
N SER A 324 13.13 -15.26 -2.73
CA SER A 324 14.01 -16.44 -2.78
C SER A 324 14.43 -16.82 -4.20
N TYR A 325 13.53 -16.65 -5.15
CA TYR A 325 13.75 -16.94 -6.57
C TYR A 325 14.15 -15.68 -7.35
N CYS A 326 13.37 -14.60 -7.27
CA CYS A 326 13.60 -13.34 -7.98
C CYS A 326 14.61 -12.44 -7.24
N THR A 327 15.74 -12.98 -6.85
CA THR A 327 16.75 -12.33 -5.99
C THR A 327 17.28 -11.00 -6.52
N ASN A 328 17.29 -10.79 -7.83
CA ASN A 328 17.74 -9.52 -8.45
C ASN A 328 16.78 -8.35 -8.20
N PHE A 329 15.58 -8.63 -7.71
CA PHE A 329 14.58 -7.62 -7.32
C PHE A 329 14.71 -7.21 -5.83
N ASN A 330 15.47 -7.96 -5.03
CA ASN A 330 15.77 -7.60 -3.65
C ASN A 330 16.67 -6.35 -3.57
N ASN A 331 16.68 -5.73 -2.39
CA ASN A 331 17.54 -4.58 -2.06
C ASN A 331 17.30 -3.37 -2.98
N ARG A 332 16.05 -3.08 -3.28
CA ARG A 332 15.60 -1.94 -4.09
C ARG A 332 14.60 -1.09 -3.30
N PRO A 333 15.02 -0.43 -2.21
CA PRO A 333 14.13 0.25 -1.28
C PRO A 333 13.45 1.49 -1.87
N THR A 334 13.98 2.06 -2.95
CA THR A 334 13.47 3.27 -3.62
C THR A 334 12.72 2.96 -4.92
N GLU A 335 12.58 1.68 -5.29
CA GLU A 335 11.79 1.28 -6.47
C GLU A 335 10.37 0.87 -6.08
N LEU A 336 9.42 1.16 -6.96
CA LEU A 336 8.01 0.84 -6.78
C LEU A 336 7.68 -0.52 -7.42
N PHE A 337 6.96 -1.35 -6.67
CA PHE A 337 6.49 -2.67 -7.12
C PHE A 337 5.02 -2.87 -6.72
N ARG A 338 4.29 -3.61 -7.53
CA ARG A 338 2.88 -3.92 -7.27
C ARG A 338 2.71 -5.17 -6.40
N SER A 339 3.49 -6.19 -6.66
CA SER A 339 3.32 -7.53 -6.06
C SER A 339 4.65 -8.11 -5.55
N CYS A 340 5.42 -7.34 -4.78
CA CYS A 340 6.64 -7.85 -4.15
C CYS A 340 6.29 -8.72 -2.93
N ASN A 341 5.98 -9.99 -3.17
CA ASN A 341 5.63 -10.94 -2.12
C ASN A 341 6.07 -12.37 -2.50
N VAL A 342 6.07 -13.26 -1.51
CA VAL A 342 6.49 -14.67 -1.68
C VAL A 342 5.65 -15.41 -2.74
N GLN A 343 4.38 -15.06 -2.88
CA GLN A 343 3.49 -15.69 -3.85
C GLN A 343 3.90 -15.35 -5.29
N SER A 344 4.20 -14.08 -5.56
CA SER A 344 4.68 -13.65 -6.88
C SER A 344 6.05 -14.24 -7.20
N ASP A 345 6.91 -14.40 -6.18
CA ASP A 345 8.20 -15.06 -6.31
C ASP A 345 8.06 -16.54 -6.73
N GLN A 346 7.14 -17.26 -6.09
CA GLN A 346 6.82 -18.65 -6.46
C GLN A 346 6.11 -18.72 -7.82
N GLY A 347 5.23 -17.75 -8.12
CA GLY A 347 4.57 -17.63 -9.42
C GLY A 347 5.58 -17.55 -10.56
N ALA A 348 6.61 -16.71 -10.42
CA ALA A 348 7.68 -16.58 -11.40
C ALA A 348 8.46 -17.89 -11.60
N MET A 349 8.74 -18.61 -10.51
CA MET A 349 9.37 -19.93 -10.58
C MET A 349 8.49 -20.95 -11.32
N ASN A 350 7.18 -20.93 -11.08
CA ASN A 350 6.22 -21.82 -11.75
C ASN A 350 6.06 -21.48 -13.23
N ASP A 351 6.04 -20.20 -13.60
CA ASP A 351 6.00 -19.76 -14.99
C ASP A 351 7.18 -20.34 -15.78
N ILE A 352 8.39 -20.28 -15.23
CA ILE A 352 9.57 -20.88 -15.86
C ILE A 352 9.43 -22.40 -16.02
N LYS A 353 8.85 -23.10 -15.04
CA LYS A 353 8.57 -24.54 -15.16
C LYS A 353 7.57 -24.82 -16.30
N LEU A 354 6.49 -24.02 -16.40
CA LEU A 354 5.49 -24.15 -17.43
C LEU A 354 6.09 -23.86 -18.82
N TRP A 355 6.83 -22.77 -18.97
CA TRP A 355 7.44 -22.37 -20.23
C TRP A 355 8.54 -23.34 -20.68
N SER A 356 9.19 -24.04 -19.74
CA SER A 356 10.19 -25.08 -20.10
C SER A 356 9.62 -26.23 -20.92
N ASN A 357 8.29 -26.37 -21.02
CA ASN A 357 7.61 -27.32 -21.91
C ASN A 357 7.68 -26.90 -23.39
N GLY A 358 8.30 -25.77 -23.71
CA GLY A 358 8.52 -25.29 -25.06
C GLY A 358 7.34 -24.54 -25.67
N THR A 359 6.39 -24.10 -24.85
CA THR A 359 5.27 -23.24 -25.29
C THR A 359 4.78 -22.35 -24.16
N ILE A 360 4.69 -21.05 -24.43
CA ILE A 360 4.04 -20.09 -23.53
C ILE A 360 2.58 -19.97 -23.97
N LYS A 361 1.68 -20.35 -23.09
CA LYS A 361 0.23 -20.28 -23.34
C LYS A 361 -0.29 -18.92 -22.89
N MET A 362 -0.81 -18.14 -23.83
CA MET A 362 -1.53 -16.89 -23.57
C MET A 362 -3.02 -17.09 -23.86
N PRO A 363 -3.94 -16.29 -23.28
CA PRO A 363 -5.39 -16.46 -23.51
C PRO A 363 -5.81 -16.43 -24.97
N PHE A 364 -5.08 -15.68 -25.82
CA PHE A 364 -5.41 -15.47 -27.24
C PHE A 364 -4.38 -16.05 -28.21
N MET A 365 -3.24 -16.55 -27.74
CA MET A 365 -2.21 -17.16 -28.57
C MET A 365 -1.31 -18.12 -27.83
N ASN A 366 -0.68 -19.02 -28.55
CA ASN A 366 0.43 -19.83 -28.03
C ASN A 366 1.72 -19.37 -28.69
N ILE A 367 2.76 -19.17 -27.87
CA ILE A 367 4.09 -18.75 -28.31
C ILE A 367 5.04 -19.94 -28.15
N PRO A 368 5.44 -20.61 -29.23
CA PRO A 368 6.42 -21.69 -29.15
C PRO A 368 7.81 -21.14 -28.94
N VAL A 369 8.49 -21.68 -27.93
CA VAL A 369 9.85 -21.26 -27.54
C VAL A 369 10.80 -22.46 -27.50
N LEU A 370 12.07 -22.19 -27.70
CA LEU A 370 13.15 -23.17 -27.51
C LEU A 370 13.30 -23.52 -26.02
N ASP A 371 14.15 -24.49 -25.71
CA ASP A 371 14.45 -24.79 -24.29
C ASP A 371 14.99 -23.55 -23.57
N ILE A 372 14.13 -22.89 -22.82
CA ILE A 372 14.42 -21.63 -22.10
C ILE A 372 15.54 -21.80 -21.07
N ARG A 373 15.82 -23.01 -20.62
CA ARG A 373 16.92 -23.31 -19.68
C ARG A 373 18.28 -23.25 -20.37
N LYS A 374 18.32 -23.37 -21.72
CA LYS A 374 19.54 -23.28 -22.54
C LYS A 374 19.64 -21.96 -23.30
N CYS A 375 18.49 -21.38 -23.68
CA CYS A 375 18.43 -20.13 -24.40
C CYS A 375 18.18 -18.95 -23.44
N ARG A 376 19.22 -18.21 -23.09
CA ARG A 376 19.17 -17.00 -22.22
C ARG A 376 18.37 -17.17 -20.93
N PRO A 377 18.71 -18.12 -20.06
CA PRO A 377 17.93 -18.44 -18.86
C PRO A 377 17.74 -17.25 -17.90
N ASP A 378 18.76 -16.39 -17.78
CA ASP A 378 18.70 -15.19 -16.92
C ASP A 378 17.66 -14.18 -17.41
N MET A 379 17.54 -14.03 -18.75
CA MET A 379 16.55 -13.16 -19.37
C MET A 379 15.14 -13.67 -19.14
N TRP A 380 14.91 -14.97 -19.33
CA TRP A 380 13.59 -15.58 -19.05
C TRP A 380 13.21 -15.50 -17.59
N LYS A 381 14.20 -15.67 -16.71
CA LYS A 381 14.00 -15.43 -15.27
C LYS A 381 13.59 -13.99 -14.99
N ALA A 382 14.28 -13.02 -15.61
CA ALA A 382 13.93 -11.60 -15.45
C ALA A 382 12.53 -11.29 -15.99
N VAL A 383 12.13 -11.89 -17.14
CA VAL A 383 10.77 -11.78 -17.68
C VAL A 383 9.73 -12.31 -16.69
N ALA A 384 9.90 -13.55 -16.22
CA ALA A 384 8.95 -14.15 -15.28
C ALA A 384 8.83 -13.33 -13.98
N CYS A 385 9.98 -12.90 -13.45
CA CYS A 385 10.00 -12.04 -12.25
C CYS A 385 9.32 -10.69 -12.51
N ALA A 386 9.61 -10.01 -13.62
CA ALA A 386 9.00 -8.72 -13.95
C ALA A 386 7.48 -8.82 -14.12
N LEU A 387 6.99 -9.90 -14.75
CA LEU A 387 5.55 -10.13 -14.95
C LEU A 387 4.81 -10.45 -13.64
N GLN A 388 5.45 -11.11 -12.69
CA GLN A 388 4.84 -11.48 -11.42
C GLN A 388 4.99 -10.41 -10.33
N ILE A 389 6.18 -9.78 -10.20
CA ILE A 389 6.47 -8.76 -9.18
C ILE A 389 5.98 -7.38 -9.62
N LYS A 390 5.90 -7.14 -10.93
CA LYS A 390 5.29 -5.96 -11.57
C LYS A 390 5.89 -4.64 -11.08
N PRO A 391 7.12 -4.29 -11.52
CA PRO A 391 7.67 -2.96 -11.30
C PRO A 391 6.72 -1.86 -11.81
N CYS A 392 6.61 -0.76 -11.06
CA CYS A 392 5.79 0.40 -11.42
C CYS A 392 6.67 1.57 -11.79
N TYR A 393 6.38 2.22 -12.91
CA TYR A 393 6.99 3.49 -13.32
C TYR A 393 5.93 4.59 -13.34
N SER A 394 6.34 5.84 -13.30
CA SER A 394 5.43 6.99 -13.14
C SER A 394 4.30 7.06 -14.16
N LYS A 395 4.56 6.65 -15.40
CA LYS A 395 3.55 6.66 -16.49
C LYS A 395 3.12 5.26 -16.93
N SER A 396 3.91 4.22 -16.59
CA SER A 396 3.58 2.83 -16.88
C SER A 396 3.25 2.11 -15.59
N ARG A 397 2.00 2.06 -15.27
CA ARG A 397 1.51 1.24 -14.17
C ARG A 397 1.21 -0.20 -14.61
N GLY A 398 1.44 -0.48 -15.89
CA GLY A 398 1.29 -1.80 -16.50
C GLY A 398 2.51 -2.70 -16.29
N SER A 399 2.32 -4.00 -16.44
CA SER A 399 3.34 -5.04 -16.29
C SER A 399 3.95 -5.45 -17.63
N VAL A 400 4.13 -4.50 -18.54
CA VAL A 400 4.59 -4.76 -19.90
C VAL A 400 6.09 -4.54 -19.99
N ILE A 401 6.84 -5.52 -20.46
CA ILE A 401 8.27 -5.38 -20.75
C ILE A 401 8.47 -4.50 -21.99
N CYS A 402 9.65 -3.90 -22.18
CA CYS A 402 9.90 -3.08 -23.36
C CYS A 402 9.88 -3.93 -24.63
N LYS A 403 9.40 -3.33 -25.74
CA LYS A 403 9.24 -4.02 -27.03
C LYS A 403 10.54 -4.57 -27.56
N SER A 404 11.62 -3.79 -27.46
CA SER A 404 12.96 -4.20 -27.85
C SER A 404 13.43 -5.46 -27.12
N ASP A 405 13.21 -5.56 -25.80
CA ASP A 405 13.53 -6.73 -24.99
C ASP A 405 12.70 -7.95 -25.42
N CYS A 406 11.39 -7.75 -25.65
CA CYS A 406 10.49 -8.79 -26.15
C CYS A 406 10.95 -9.32 -27.51
N VAL A 407 11.25 -8.43 -28.47
CA VAL A 407 11.70 -8.82 -29.81
C VAL A 407 13.05 -9.54 -29.75
N ASP A 408 13.99 -9.05 -28.94
CA ASP A 408 15.32 -9.68 -28.77
C ASP A 408 15.19 -11.12 -28.24
N ILE A 409 14.38 -11.33 -27.20
CA ILE A 409 14.14 -12.65 -26.62
C ILE A 409 13.49 -13.60 -27.61
N LEU A 410 12.40 -13.18 -28.28
CA LEU A 410 11.68 -14.05 -29.22
C LEU A 410 12.46 -14.29 -30.51
N THR A 411 13.32 -13.36 -30.93
CA THR A 411 14.21 -13.53 -32.08
C THR A 411 15.26 -14.61 -31.83
N GLN A 412 15.82 -14.64 -30.63
CA GLN A 412 16.86 -15.60 -30.25
C GLN A 412 16.29 -16.93 -29.73
N CYS A 413 15.22 -16.89 -28.96
CA CYS A 413 14.69 -18.05 -28.22
C CYS A 413 13.30 -18.51 -28.70
N GLY A 414 12.68 -17.86 -29.68
CA GLY A 414 11.44 -18.33 -30.31
C GLY A 414 11.70 -19.54 -31.20
N ASP A 415 10.82 -20.56 -31.13
CA ASP A 415 10.90 -21.70 -32.04
C ASP A 415 10.18 -21.37 -33.36
N ARG A 416 10.94 -20.72 -34.27
CA ARG A 416 10.43 -20.24 -35.55
C ARG A 416 9.83 -21.34 -36.44
N LYS A 417 10.21 -22.63 -36.22
CA LYS A 417 9.64 -23.75 -36.96
C LYS A 417 8.20 -24.08 -36.57
N ARG A 418 7.81 -23.67 -35.37
CA ARG A 418 6.50 -23.93 -34.80
C ARG A 418 5.61 -22.69 -34.77
N PHE A 419 6.10 -21.53 -35.27
CA PHE A 419 5.28 -20.33 -35.43
C PHE A 419 4.19 -20.57 -36.47
N LEU A 420 2.99 -20.07 -36.22
CA LEU A 420 1.90 -20.10 -37.18
C LEU A 420 2.20 -19.16 -38.35
N GLU A 421 1.54 -19.41 -39.48
CA GLU A 421 1.70 -18.59 -40.67
C GLU A 421 1.34 -17.12 -40.38
N GLY A 422 2.30 -16.21 -40.61
CA GLY A 422 2.17 -14.79 -40.28
C GLY A 422 2.57 -14.38 -38.87
N GLN A 423 2.94 -15.29 -37.98
CA GLN A 423 3.53 -14.96 -36.68
C GLN A 423 5.04 -14.63 -36.83
N THR A 424 5.42 -13.48 -36.42
CA THR A 424 6.84 -13.08 -36.27
C THR A 424 7.09 -12.53 -34.87
N PRO A 425 8.34 -12.56 -34.38
CA PRO A 425 8.67 -11.94 -33.10
C PRO A 425 8.14 -10.52 -32.96
N GLU A 426 8.29 -9.71 -34.02
CA GLU A 426 7.85 -8.32 -34.06
C GLU A 426 6.33 -8.20 -33.88
N ARG A 427 5.55 -9.00 -34.63
CA ARG A 427 4.08 -8.98 -34.55
C ARG A 427 3.57 -9.48 -33.20
N ILE A 428 4.22 -10.48 -32.61
CA ILE A 428 3.87 -10.98 -31.30
C ILE A 428 4.13 -9.88 -30.27
N CYS A 429 5.29 -9.22 -30.36
CA CYS A 429 5.65 -8.15 -29.43
C CYS A 429 4.84 -6.87 -29.66
N ASP A 430 4.37 -6.58 -30.88
CA ASP A 430 3.42 -5.49 -31.13
C ASP A 430 2.11 -5.66 -30.34
N LEU A 431 1.70 -6.91 -30.13
CA LEU A 431 0.50 -7.21 -29.33
C LEU A 431 0.76 -7.23 -27.81
N LEU A 432 1.93 -7.74 -27.39
CA LEU A 432 2.23 -7.96 -25.97
C LEU A 432 2.96 -6.78 -25.31
N SER A 433 3.79 -6.08 -26.07
CA SER A 433 4.71 -5.05 -25.60
C SER A 433 4.83 -3.94 -26.64
N PRO A 434 3.81 -3.11 -26.84
CA PRO A 434 3.72 -2.22 -28.01
C PRO A 434 4.64 -1.01 -27.95
N THR A 435 5.39 -0.79 -26.87
CA THR A 435 6.15 0.44 -26.62
C THR A 435 7.58 0.17 -26.15
N ASP A 436 8.49 1.07 -26.52
CA ASP A 436 9.86 1.15 -25.99
C ASP A 436 10.07 2.43 -25.15
N ASP A 437 9.01 3.17 -24.86
CA ASP A 437 9.10 4.33 -23.99
C ASP A 437 9.49 3.86 -22.57
N PRO A 438 10.66 4.26 -22.05
CA PRO A 438 11.16 3.80 -20.75
C PRO A 438 10.27 4.22 -19.57
N GLU A 439 9.37 5.19 -19.79
CA GLU A 439 8.38 5.58 -18.78
C GLU A 439 7.12 4.69 -18.81
N ARG A 440 6.94 3.90 -19.87
CA ARG A 440 5.73 3.06 -20.10
C ARG A 440 6.00 1.57 -20.15
N CYS A 441 7.26 1.14 -20.17
CA CYS A 441 7.61 -0.27 -20.19
C CYS A 441 8.70 -0.59 -19.16
N ILE A 442 8.86 -1.87 -18.86
CA ILE A 442 9.84 -2.38 -17.90
C ILE A 442 11.11 -2.77 -18.68
N PRO A 443 12.23 -2.04 -18.55
CA PRO A 443 13.50 -2.43 -19.15
C PRO A 443 14.10 -3.60 -18.35
N LEU A 444 14.26 -4.76 -18.98
CA LEU A 444 14.72 -5.98 -18.32
C LEU A 444 16.19 -5.90 -17.91
N GLU A 445 17.02 -5.12 -18.62
CA GLU A 445 18.44 -4.96 -18.31
C GLU A 445 18.68 -4.57 -16.85
N ARG A 446 17.79 -3.75 -16.29
CA ARG A 446 17.86 -3.31 -14.88
C ARG A 446 17.79 -4.47 -13.89
N TYR A 447 17.10 -5.56 -14.25
CA TYR A 447 16.81 -6.70 -13.37
C TYR A 447 17.64 -7.95 -13.71
N LEU A 448 18.55 -7.86 -14.70
CA LEU A 448 19.50 -8.94 -15.00
C LEU A 448 20.60 -9.08 -13.94
N LYS A 449 20.87 -8.01 -13.20
CA LYS A 449 21.88 -7.97 -12.14
C LYS A 449 21.24 -7.60 -10.80
N PRO A 450 21.81 -8.08 -9.69
CA PRO A 450 21.42 -7.62 -8.36
C PRO A 450 21.55 -6.09 -8.24
N SER A 451 20.81 -5.51 -7.28
CA SER A 451 20.96 -4.08 -6.96
C SER A 451 22.40 -3.74 -6.60
N SER A 452 22.85 -2.57 -7.04
CA SER A 452 24.19 -2.05 -6.73
C SER A 452 24.35 -1.54 -5.30
N LEU A 453 23.30 -1.54 -4.50
CA LEU A 453 23.34 -1.17 -3.08
C LEU A 453 24.05 -2.26 -2.28
N CYS A 454 25.33 -2.04 -1.99
CA CYS A 454 26.26 -3.07 -1.49
C CYS A 454 26.15 -3.36 0.00
N ASN A 455 25.53 -2.51 0.83
CA ASN A 455 25.40 -2.71 2.28
C ASN A 455 23.97 -2.48 2.74
N ILE A 456 23.36 -3.52 3.29
CA ILE A 456 22.04 -3.53 3.91
C ILE A 456 22.17 -2.95 5.33
N ILE A 457 22.49 -1.66 5.43
CA ILE A 457 22.01 -0.88 6.58
C ILE A 457 20.60 -0.47 6.16
N GLU A 458 19.58 -0.85 6.92
CA GLU A 458 18.20 -0.44 6.63
C GLU A 458 18.03 1.07 6.88
N GLU A 459 18.62 1.87 6.00
CA GLU A 459 18.50 3.34 6.04
C GLU A 459 17.06 3.78 5.70
N VAL A 460 16.39 2.99 4.87
CA VAL A 460 15.00 3.18 4.47
C VAL A 460 14.22 1.92 4.81
N ILE A 461 13.21 2.04 5.67
CA ILE A 461 12.37 0.93 6.09
C ILE A 461 10.96 1.05 5.52
N HIS A 462 10.34 -0.08 5.28
CA HIS A 462 8.95 -0.19 4.77
C HIS A 462 8.10 -1.02 5.74
N PRO A 463 7.64 -0.43 6.85
CA PRO A 463 7.00 -1.19 7.92
C PRO A 463 5.64 -1.79 7.53
N CYS A 464 5.02 -1.29 6.46
CA CYS A 464 3.74 -1.77 5.94
C CYS A 464 3.88 -2.62 4.67
N ASN A 465 5.07 -2.91 4.20
CA ASN A 465 5.30 -3.75 3.03
C ASN A 465 6.26 -4.91 3.38
N PRO A 466 5.78 -6.15 3.50
CA PRO A 466 4.37 -6.61 3.39
C PRO A 466 3.50 -6.15 4.56
N ASN A 467 2.17 -6.08 4.35
CA ASN A 467 1.23 -5.63 5.37
C ASN A 467 1.22 -6.60 6.59
N PRO A 468 1.65 -6.15 7.79
CA PRO A 468 1.71 -6.98 8.99
C PRO A 468 0.38 -7.07 9.74
N CYS A 469 -0.64 -6.30 9.32
CA CYS A 469 -1.89 -6.17 10.06
C CYS A 469 -2.89 -7.30 9.72
N PRO A 470 -3.82 -7.61 10.65
CA PRO A 470 -4.90 -8.56 10.39
C PRO A 470 -5.80 -8.13 9.22
N SER A 471 -6.53 -9.07 8.66
CA SER A 471 -7.59 -8.77 7.68
C SER A 471 -8.59 -7.75 8.27
N ASN A 472 -9.02 -6.80 7.46
CA ASN A 472 -9.84 -5.64 7.84
C ASN A 472 -9.13 -4.53 8.65
N HIS A 473 -7.80 -4.57 8.74
CA HIS A 473 -7.01 -3.47 9.30
C HIS A 473 -6.03 -2.95 8.25
N LEU A 474 -5.90 -1.63 8.24
CA LEU A 474 -4.88 -0.94 7.44
C LEU A 474 -3.62 -0.79 8.25
N CYS A 475 -2.49 -0.93 7.59
CA CYS A 475 -1.21 -0.59 8.17
C CYS A 475 -0.92 0.89 7.93
N GLU A 476 -0.71 1.65 8.99
CA GLU A 476 -0.24 3.04 8.95
C GLU A 476 1.13 3.14 9.61
N VAL A 477 2.00 3.97 9.06
CA VAL A 477 3.32 4.24 9.64
C VAL A 477 3.17 4.93 10.99
N ASN A 478 3.79 4.39 12.02
CA ASN A 478 3.80 4.99 13.34
C ASN A 478 4.79 6.17 13.38
N ARG A 479 4.25 7.39 13.35
CA ARG A 479 5.03 8.64 13.43
C ARG A 479 4.93 9.32 14.79
N LYS A 480 4.29 8.67 15.77
CA LYS A 480 4.28 9.13 17.16
C LYS A 480 5.58 8.70 17.79
N GLY A 481 6.31 9.65 18.36
CA GLY A 481 7.51 9.34 19.12
C GLY A 481 7.22 8.36 20.26
N CYS A 482 8.14 7.45 20.49
CA CYS A 482 8.03 6.48 21.56
C CYS A 482 8.52 7.07 22.88
N HIS A 483 7.84 6.76 23.99
CA HIS A 483 8.38 7.07 25.30
C HIS A 483 9.65 6.26 25.57
N PRO A 484 10.68 6.84 26.18
CA PRO A 484 11.90 6.11 26.54
C PRO A 484 11.57 4.87 27.37
N GLY A 485 12.00 3.70 26.91
CA GLY A 485 11.77 2.41 27.61
C GLY A 485 10.55 1.61 27.15
N GLN A 486 9.82 2.06 26.13
CA GLN A 486 8.72 1.32 25.52
C GLN A 486 9.11 0.82 24.11
N GLU A 487 9.03 -0.48 23.86
CA GLU A 487 9.18 -1.02 22.50
C GLU A 487 8.03 -0.51 21.64
N CYS A 488 8.33 0.34 20.68
CA CYS A 488 7.35 0.85 19.73
C CYS A 488 7.46 0.09 18.40
N MET A 489 6.33 -0.41 17.95
CA MET A 489 6.24 -0.91 16.60
C MET A 489 6.30 0.25 15.59
N PRO A 490 7.05 0.12 14.48
CA PRO A 490 7.14 1.16 13.46
C PRO A 490 5.85 1.36 12.68
N TYR A 491 4.81 0.59 12.95
CA TYR A 491 3.51 0.65 12.30
C TYR A 491 2.36 0.57 13.32
N LEU A 492 1.19 1.00 12.87
CA LEU A 492 -0.07 0.92 13.60
C LEU A 492 -1.10 0.19 12.72
N CYS A 493 -1.85 -0.72 13.32
CA CYS A 493 -2.97 -1.37 12.64
C CYS A 493 -4.27 -0.63 12.97
N VAL A 494 -4.83 0.06 11.98
CA VAL A 494 -6.06 0.86 12.13
C VAL A 494 -7.22 0.07 11.51
N PRO A 495 -8.37 -0.06 12.21
CA PRO A 495 -9.54 -0.70 11.62
C PRO A 495 -10.03 0.08 10.40
N GLY A 496 -10.52 -0.62 9.40
CA GLY A 496 -10.97 -0.03 8.15
C GLY A 496 -12.35 -0.49 7.72
N CYS A 497 -12.98 0.31 6.85
CA CYS A 497 -14.20 -0.04 6.13
C CYS A 497 -13.87 -0.53 4.73
N LYS A 498 -14.64 -1.48 4.23
CA LYS A 498 -14.59 -1.90 2.83
C LYS A 498 -15.37 -0.92 1.94
N LEU A 499 -14.84 -0.62 0.77
CA LEU A 499 -15.53 0.17 -0.26
C LEU A 499 -16.56 -0.66 -1.03
N GLY A 500 -17.66 -1.03 -0.35
CA GLY A 500 -18.68 -1.93 -0.87
C GLY A 500 -18.54 -3.36 -0.34
N GLU A 501 -19.60 -4.16 -0.45
CA GLU A 501 -19.64 -5.50 0.14
C GLU A 501 -18.66 -6.49 -0.51
N ALA A 502 -18.41 -6.36 -1.82
CA ALA A 502 -17.50 -7.20 -2.57
C ALA A 502 -16.07 -6.64 -2.65
N SER A 503 -15.85 -5.40 -2.21
CA SER A 503 -14.55 -4.76 -2.30
C SER A 503 -13.57 -5.32 -1.26
N GLU A 504 -12.33 -5.51 -1.67
CA GLU A 504 -11.20 -5.80 -0.76
C GLU A 504 -10.46 -4.53 -0.35
N PHE A 505 -10.74 -3.42 -1.04
CA PHE A 505 -10.13 -2.14 -0.76
C PHE A 505 -10.64 -1.56 0.56
N LEU A 506 -9.71 -1.30 1.47
CA LEU A 506 -9.99 -0.77 2.80
C LEU A 506 -9.67 0.70 2.88
N VAL A 507 -10.48 1.42 3.64
CA VAL A 507 -10.29 2.84 3.99
C VAL A 507 -10.30 2.99 5.50
N PRO A 508 -9.51 3.92 6.08
CA PRO A 508 -9.40 4.05 7.52
C PRO A 508 -10.73 4.41 8.19
N SER A 509 -10.95 3.93 9.41
CA SER A 509 -12.05 4.40 10.27
C SER A 509 -11.94 5.92 10.48
N ASP A 510 -13.07 6.58 10.72
CA ASP A 510 -13.22 8.02 10.87
C ASP A 510 -12.86 8.87 9.62
N SER A 511 -12.64 8.23 8.47
CA SER A 511 -12.47 8.94 7.20
C SER A 511 -13.81 9.18 6.50
N ARG A 512 -13.90 10.26 5.74
CA ARG A 512 -14.98 10.53 4.81
C ARG A 512 -14.55 10.09 3.41
N ILE A 513 -15.47 9.42 2.74
CA ILE A 513 -15.16 8.69 1.53
C ILE A 513 -16.18 9.01 0.47
N GLN A 514 -15.70 9.33 -0.72
CA GLN A 514 -16.52 9.48 -1.90
C GLN A 514 -16.66 8.12 -2.60
N VAL A 515 -17.88 7.68 -2.79
CA VAL A 515 -18.19 6.45 -3.52
C VAL A 515 -19.15 6.74 -4.67
N PRO A 516 -19.05 6.01 -5.79
CA PRO A 516 -20.02 6.10 -6.87
C PRO A 516 -21.41 5.68 -6.38
N MET A 517 -22.44 6.40 -6.80
CA MET A 517 -23.83 6.09 -6.44
C MET A 517 -24.25 4.74 -7.02
N ARG A 518 -24.88 3.93 -6.19
CA ARG A 518 -25.48 2.66 -6.61
C ARG A 518 -26.64 2.95 -7.57
N ASN A 519 -26.60 2.40 -8.75
CA ASN A 519 -27.61 2.60 -9.83
C ASN A 519 -27.71 4.06 -10.34
N GLY A 520 -26.72 4.92 -10.05
CA GLY A 520 -26.63 6.26 -10.61
C GLY A 520 -25.85 6.28 -11.92
N PRO A 521 -26.04 7.34 -12.76
CA PRO A 521 -25.19 7.54 -13.92
C PRO A 521 -23.74 7.82 -13.47
N LEU A 522 -22.78 7.58 -14.40
CA LEU A 522 -21.38 7.91 -14.16
C LEU A 522 -21.23 9.43 -13.85
N GLY A 523 -20.39 9.73 -12.86
CA GLY A 523 -20.19 11.09 -12.38
C GLY A 523 -21.07 11.48 -11.19
N CYS A 524 -21.99 10.61 -10.76
CA CYS A 524 -22.78 10.80 -9.54
C CYS A 524 -22.13 10.05 -8.37
N TYR A 525 -21.88 10.80 -7.30
CA TYR A 525 -21.19 10.29 -6.12
C TYR A 525 -21.95 10.61 -4.84
N GLU A 526 -21.72 9.82 -3.82
CA GLU A 526 -22.14 10.09 -2.44
C GLU A 526 -20.91 10.11 -1.52
N VAL A 527 -21.00 10.89 -0.45
CA VAL A 527 -19.97 10.94 0.60
C VAL A 527 -20.50 10.21 1.81
N CYS A 528 -19.82 9.13 2.17
CA CYS A 528 -20.11 8.32 3.34
C CYS A 528 -19.04 8.50 4.43
N ALA A 529 -19.39 8.27 5.68
CA ALA A 529 -18.43 8.14 6.77
C ALA A 529 -18.09 6.66 7.01
N CYS A 530 -16.82 6.35 7.26
CA CYS A 530 -16.44 5.04 7.75
C CYS A 530 -16.71 4.94 9.26
N GLY A 531 -17.76 4.23 9.62
CA GLY A 531 -18.16 4.07 11.01
C GLY A 531 -17.32 3.06 11.79
N PRO A 532 -17.43 3.06 13.12
CA PRO A 532 -16.69 2.12 13.98
C PRO A 532 -17.13 0.65 13.77
N SER A 533 -18.30 0.44 13.13
CA SER A 533 -18.81 -0.88 12.74
C SER A 533 -18.01 -1.54 11.58
N GLY A 534 -17.06 -0.81 10.95
CA GLY A 534 -16.35 -1.23 9.74
C GLY A 534 -17.23 -1.18 8.48
N ARG A 535 -18.31 -0.41 8.50
CA ARG A 535 -19.23 -0.18 7.37
C ARG A 535 -19.32 1.31 7.04
N LEU A 536 -19.67 1.59 5.79
CA LEU A 536 -19.98 2.93 5.34
C LEU A 536 -21.35 3.35 5.86
N GLU A 537 -21.43 4.50 6.52
CA GLU A 537 -22.60 5.03 7.19
C GLU A 537 -22.78 6.52 6.84
N ASN A 538 -24.00 7.04 7.07
CA ASN A 538 -24.30 8.46 6.91
C ASN A 538 -23.93 9.02 5.51
N CYS A 539 -24.30 8.28 4.46
CA CYS A 539 -24.07 8.69 3.09
C CYS A 539 -24.94 9.89 2.72
N ALA A 540 -24.37 10.86 2.03
CA ALA A 540 -25.03 12.04 1.52
C ALA A 540 -24.60 12.28 0.07
N GLU A 541 -25.57 12.60 -0.79
CA GLU A 541 -25.36 12.77 -2.21
C GLU A 541 -24.58 14.07 -2.52
N LEU A 542 -23.66 13.96 -3.49
CA LEU A 542 -22.99 15.10 -4.12
C LEU A 542 -23.70 15.49 -5.42
N PRO A 543 -23.59 16.77 -5.84
CA PRO A 543 -24.00 17.14 -7.18
C PRO A 543 -23.29 16.27 -8.22
N CYS A 544 -24.05 15.71 -9.17
CA CYS A 544 -23.49 14.91 -10.24
C CYS A 544 -22.60 15.75 -11.15
N VAL A 545 -21.47 15.17 -11.56
CA VAL A 545 -20.52 15.78 -12.49
C VAL A 545 -20.79 15.23 -13.88
N GLU A 546 -20.97 16.11 -14.86
CA GLU A 546 -21.22 15.72 -16.26
C GLU A 546 -19.90 15.26 -16.94
N THR A 547 -19.51 14.00 -16.70
CA THR A 547 -18.25 13.42 -17.18
C THR A 547 -18.20 13.26 -18.71
N ASP A 548 -19.35 13.28 -19.39
CA ASP A 548 -19.43 13.16 -20.85
C ASP A 548 -19.10 14.47 -21.58
N LYS A 549 -19.12 15.60 -20.88
CA LYS A 549 -18.75 16.90 -21.43
C LYS A 549 -17.26 17.02 -21.60
N ALA A 550 -16.82 17.18 -22.84
CA ALA A 550 -15.42 17.40 -23.18
C ALA A 550 -15.11 18.89 -23.33
N CYS A 551 -13.89 19.27 -23.01
CA CYS A 551 -13.38 20.61 -23.24
C CYS A 551 -12.83 20.76 -24.67
N MET A 552 -13.01 21.95 -25.25
CA MET A 552 -12.43 22.27 -26.55
C MET A 552 -11.24 23.23 -26.34
N VAL A 553 -10.04 22.75 -26.64
CA VAL A 553 -8.79 23.51 -26.47
C VAL A 553 -8.00 23.52 -27.77
N GLY A 554 -7.81 24.71 -28.37
CA GLY A 554 -7.09 24.82 -29.64
C GLY A 554 -7.69 23.98 -30.79
N GLY A 555 -9.02 23.74 -30.79
CA GLY A 555 -9.69 22.89 -31.76
C GLY A 555 -9.61 21.35 -31.45
N GLN A 556 -8.91 20.97 -30.40
CA GLN A 556 -8.85 19.57 -29.95
C GLN A 556 -9.85 19.29 -28.84
N ARG A 557 -10.51 18.15 -28.91
CA ARG A 557 -11.40 17.67 -27.86
C ARG A 557 -10.60 16.96 -26.76
N LYS A 558 -10.73 17.43 -25.52
CA LYS A 558 -10.14 16.82 -24.32
C LYS A 558 -11.26 16.24 -23.46
N SER A 559 -11.14 14.97 -23.08
CA SER A 559 -12.12 14.31 -22.21
C SER A 559 -12.05 14.83 -20.78
N HIS A 560 -13.14 14.65 -20.02
CA HIS A 560 -13.16 14.93 -18.58
C HIS A 560 -12.00 14.23 -17.85
N GLY A 561 -11.33 14.94 -16.95
CA GLY A 561 -10.16 14.45 -16.21
C GLY A 561 -8.84 14.46 -16.99
N ALA A 562 -8.85 14.80 -18.28
CA ALA A 562 -7.61 14.91 -19.05
C ALA A 562 -6.80 16.12 -18.60
N SER A 563 -5.52 15.95 -18.30
CA SER A 563 -4.56 17.02 -18.03
C SER A 563 -3.77 17.35 -19.29
N PHE A 564 -3.49 18.63 -19.49
CA PHE A 564 -2.75 19.14 -20.65
C PHE A 564 -2.12 20.50 -20.31
N ARG A 565 -1.22 20.97 -21.16
CA ARG A 565 -0.62 22.30 -21.02
C ARG A 565 -1.15 23.25 -22.09
N VAL A 566 -1.44 24.46 -21.67
CA VAL A 566 -1.70 25.60 -22.55
C VAL A 566 -0.67 26.66 -22.19
N ASP A 567 0.25 26.93 -23.10
CA ASP A 567 1.47 27.70 -22.83
C ASP A 567 2.26 27.13 -21.64
N CYS A 568 2.45 27.90 -20.57
CA CYS A 568 3.09 27.41 -19.33
C CYS A 568 2.06 26.90 -18.29
N HIS A 569 0.77 27.08 -18.52
CA HIS A 569 -0.27 26.72 -17.57
C HIS A 569 -0.54 25.22 -17.59
N LEU A 570 -0.55 24.61 -16.41
CA LEU A 570 -1.07 23.28 -16.23
C LEU A 570 -2.59 23.35 -16.16
N CYS A 571 -3.26 22.65 -17.04
CA CYS A 571 -4.72 22.66 -17.17
C CYS A 571 -5.32 21.27 -17.03
N SER A 572 -6.57 21.22 -16.60
CA SER A 572 -7.38 20.00 -16.58
C SER A 572 -8.79 20.30 -17.11
N CYS A 573 -9.35 19.35 -17.83
CA CYS A 573 -10.74 19.43 -18.27
C CYS A 573 -11.67 18.88 -17.18
N TYR A 574 -12.58 19.69 -16.68
CA TYR A 574 -13.55 19.30 -15.68
C TYR A 574 -14.97 19.66 -16.13
N ALA A 575 -15.81 18.65 -16.38
CA ALA A 575 -17.21 18.81 -16.79
C ALA A 575 -17.44 19.81 -17.96
N GLY A 576 -16.52 19.82 -18.93
CA GLY A 576 -16.57 20.71 -20.09
C GLY A 576 -15.91 22.09 -19.88
N GLU A 577 -15.45 22.40 -18.66
CA GLU A 577 -14.69 23.61 -18.33
C GLU A 577 -13.20 23.34 -18.25
N THR A 578 -12.40 24.24 -18.80
CA THR A 578 -10.94 24.18 -18.71
C THR A 578 -10.49 24.95 -17.46
N LEU A 579 -9.98 24.21 -16.48
CA LEU A 579 -9.40 24.79 -15.26
C LEU A 579 -7.89 24.76 -15.39
N CYS A 580 -7.24 25.91 -15.24
CA CYS A 580 -5.79 26.08 -15.41
C CYS A 580 -5.15 26.74 -14.20
N SER A 581 -3.85 26.50 -14.03
CA SER A 581 -3.01 27.23 -13.08
C SER A 581 -2.96 28.73 -13.44
N THR A 582 -2.80 29.58 -12.43
CA THR A 582 -2.80 31.02 -12.58
C THR A 582 -1.40 31.62 -12.67
N ARG A 583 -0.37 30.81 -12.91
CA ARG A 583 1.03 31.24 -13.04
C ARG A 583 1.21 32.26 -14.18
N GLN A 584 2.18 33.14 -14.01
CA GLN A 584 2.59 34.02 -15.11
C GLN A 584 3.46 33.28 -16.12
N CYS A 585 3.03 33.29 -17.39
CA CYS A 585 3.85 32.78 -18.49
C CYS A 585 4.70 33.89 -19.10
N LEU A 586 5.98 33.58 -19.30
CA LEU A 586 6.84 34.41 -20.15
C LEU A 586 6.71 33.93 -21.58
N SER A 587 6.30 34.77 -22.51
CA SER A 587 6.31 34.44 -23.92
C SER A 587 7.76 34.36 -24.42
N ALA A 588 8.04 33.44 -25.34
CA ALA A 588 9.37 33.25 -25.91
C ALA A 588 9.88 34.53 -26.63
N ASP A 589 8.97 35.39 -27.05
CA ASP A 589 9.22 36.65 -27.76
C ASP A 589 9.40 37.87 -26.85
N SER A 590 9.35 37.72 -25.52
CA SER A 590 9.59 38.80 -24.58
C SER A 590 11.02 39.30 -24.67
N SER A 591 11.17 40.65 -24.86
CA SER A 591 12.48 41.29 -24.91
C SER A 591 13.23 41.12 -23.57
N ASP A 592 14.56 41.18 -23.59
CA ASP A 592 15.36 41.14 -22.37
C ASP A 592 15.03 42.28 -21.38
N GLU A 593 14.50 43.41 -21.89
CA GLU A 593 14.00 44.51 -21.04
C GLU A 593 12.68 44.14 -20.36
N ASP A 594 11.76 43.49 -21.05
CA ASP A 594 10.51 42.98 -20.43
C ASP A 594 10.78 41.92 -19.38
N ARG A 595 11.78 41.06 -19.60
CA ARG A 595 12.21 40.05 -18.61
C ARG A 595 12.78 40.67 -17.34
N ARG A 596 13.48 41.81 -17.44
CA ARG A 596 14.02 42.56 -16.29
C ARG A 596 12.96 43.30 -15.48
N LEU A 597 11.84 43.61 -16.09
CA LEU A 597 10.71 44.31 -15.45
C LEU A 597 9.73 43.34 -14.76
N LEU A 598 9.80 42.06 -15.09
CA LEU A 598 8.92 41.06 -14.53
C LEU A 598 9.46 40.56 -13.18
N THR A 599 8.73 40.81 -12.12
CA THR A 599 9.06 40.33 -10.75
C THR A 599 8.78 38.86 -10.55
N GLY A 600 8.15 38.17 -11.52
CA GLY A 600 7.69 36.77 -11.41
C GLY A 600 6.55 36.55 -10.41
N LEU A 601 6.03 37.62 -9.83
CA LEU A 601 4.86 37.58 -8.96
C LEU A 601 3.54 37.74 -9.74
N PRO A 602 2.42 37.18 -9.24
CA PRO A 602 1.11 37.30 -9.89
C PRO A 602 0.75 38.75 -10.20
N CYS A 603 0.13 38.99 -11.36
CA CYS A 603 -0.30 40.32 -11.84
C CYS A 603 0.84 41.34 -11.93
N GLY A 604 2.10 40.94 -12.05
CA GLY A 604 3.22 41.90 -12.10
C GLY A 604 3.40 42.71 -10.82
N CYS A 605 2.99 42.16 -9.67
CA CYS A 605 3.17 42.79 -8.38
C CYS A 605 4.65 42.97 -8.03
N ALA A 606 4.99 44.10 -7.38
CA ALA A 606 6.34 44.37 -6.90
C ALA A 606 6.78 43.33 -5.86
N ASP A 607 8.06 43.01 -5.80
CA ASP A 607 8.67 42.05 -4.89
C ASP A 607 8.85 42.52 -3.44
N GLN A 608 8.23 43.64 -3.12
CA GLN A 608 8.25 44.20 -1.75
C GLN A 608 7.42 43.34 -0.79
N PHE A 609 8.04 42.90 0.28
CA PHE A 609 7.37 42.14 1.32
C PHE A 609 6.67 43.06 2.33
N VAL A 610 5.39 43.33 2.11
CA VAL A 610 4.50 44.04 3.04
C VAL A 610 3.29 43.12 3.29
N PRO A 611 3.42 42.16 4.21
CA PRO A 611 2.45 41.09 4.34
C PRO A 611 1.07 41.55 4.72
N VAL A 612 0.06 40.88 4.19
CA VAL A 612 -1.35 41.07 4.52
C VAL A 612 -2.00 39.73 4.84
N CYS A 613 -2.80 39.70 5.88
CA CYS A 613 -3.59 38.54 6.26
C CYS A 613 -4.97 38.60 5.63
N ALA A 614 -5.31 37.64 4.77
CA ALA A 614 -6.62 37.54 4.19
C ALA A 614 -7.59 36.71 5.05
N LEU A 615 -8.89 36.86 4.82
CA LEU A 615 -9.96 36.19 5.57
C LEU A 615 -9.92 34.64 5.45
N ASN A 616 -9.21 34.08 4.44
CA ASN A 616 -8.98 32.66 4.33
C ASN A 616 -7.88 32.13 5.28
N GLY A 617 -7.28 33.02 6.08
CA GLY A 617 -6.22 32.70 7.01
C GLY A 617 -4.84 32.52 6.37
N HIS A 618 -4.67 32.93 5.11
CA HIS A 618 -3.40 32.89 4.40
C HIS A 618 -2.74 34.28 4.39
N THR A 619 -1.44 34.35 4.67
CA THR A 619 -0.64 35.54 4.57
C THR A 619 -0.10 35.69 3.16
N TYR A 620 -0.48 36.77 2.50
CA TYR A 620 0.05 37.14 1.20
C TYR A 620 1.19 38.13 1.34
N PRO A 621 2.21 38.09 0.45
CA PRO A 621 3.39 38.94 0.57
C PRO A 621 3.11 40.43 0.39
N SER A 622 2.00 40.77 -0.28
CA SER A 622 1.55 42.17 -0.43
C SER A 622 0.05 42.25 -0.71
N ALA A 623 -0.52 43.43 -0.48
CA ALA A 623 -1.91 43.76 -0.84
C ALA A 623 -2.18 43.61 -2.36
N CYS A 624 -1.16 43.87 -3.21
CA CYS A 624 -1.24 43.65 -4.65
C CYS A 624 -1.52 42.18 -4.97
N VAL A 625 -0.73 41.25 -4.39
CA VAL A 625 -0.90 39.80 -4.61
C VAL A 625 -2.26 39.33 -4.07
N ALA A 626 -2.69 39.82 -2.90
CA ALA A 626 -3.99 39.45 -2.33
C ALA A 626 -5.16 39.90 -3.27
N ARG A 627 -5.09 41.08 -3.87
CA ARG A 627 -6.08 41.55 -4.85
C ARG A 627 -6.02 40.72 -6.14
N CYS A 628 -4.84 40.34 -6.58
CA CYS A 628 -4.65 39.53 -7.77
C CYS A 628 -5.34 38.15 -7.63
N VAL A 629 -5.27 37.54 -6.45
CA VAL A 629 -5.94 36.26 -6.13
C VAL A 629 -7.48 36.45 -5.95
N GLY A 630 -7.99 37.69 -5.95
CA GLY A 630 -9.42 37.98 -5.91
C GLY A 630 -9.96 38.50 -4.59
N PHE A 631 -9.12 38.83 -3.60
CA PHE A 631 -9.57 39.47 -2.37
C PHE A 631 -9.82 40.97 -2.54
N LYS A 632 -10.90 41.45 -1.96
CA LYS A 632 -11.23 42.89 -1.90
C LYS A 632 -10.52 43.51 -0.68
N ASP A 633 -10.36 44.85 -0.69
CA ASP A 633 -9.65 45.57 0.38
C ASP A 633 -10.25 45.39 1.78
N ASN A 634 -11.54 45.08 1.86
CA ASN A 634 -12.21 44.75 3.12
C ASN A 634 -12.07 43.28 3.55
N GLN A 635 -11.37 42.44 2.78
CA GLN A 635 -11.20 41.03 3.03
C GLN A 635 -9.78 40.64 3.47
N PHE A 636 -8.90 41.61 3.67
CA PHE A 636 -7.57 41.41 4.25
C PHE A 636 -7.16 42.55 5.17
N GLN A 637 -6.22 42.31 6.03
CA GLN A 637 -5.65 43.28 6.95
C GLN A 637 -4.12 43.28 6.82
N PHE A 638 -3.46 44.40 7.06
CA PHE A 638 -2.00 44.52 7.05
C PHE A 638 -1.40 43.75 8.22
N GLY A 639 -0.30 43.06 7.96
CA GLY A 639 0.39 42.21 8.89
C GLY A 639 0.20 40.71 8.58
N SER A 640 1.04 39.87 9.16
CA SER A 640 0.92 38.40 9.05
C SER A 640 -0.33 37.92 9.80
N CYS A 641 -0.94 36.82 9.33
CA CYS A 641 -2.09 36.21 9.99
C CYS A 641 -1.74 35.76 11.44
N ARG A 642 -0.48 35.46 11.71
CA ARG A 642 -0.04 35.07 13.05
C ARG A 642 -0.09 36.23 14.05
N ASN A 643 0.00 37.47 13.60
CA ASN A 643 -0.08 38.65 14.46
C ASN A 643 -1.52 38.99 14.88
N SER A 644 -2.53 38.37 14.27
CA SER A 644 -3.93 38.58 14.65
C SER A 644 -4.25 37.80 15.93
N GLU A 645 -5.01 38.41 16.85
CA GLU A 645 -5.47 37.81 18.10
C GLU A 645 -6.97 37.44 18.03
N PRO A 646 -7.34 36.26 17.48
CA PRO A 646 -8.72 35.85 17.26
C PRO A 646 -9.52 35.66 18.57
N CYS A 647 -8.83 35.52 19.69
CA CYS A 647 -9.41 35.30 21.00
C CYS A 647 -9.54 36.55 21.88
N LEU A 648 -9.19 37.75 21.38
CA LEU A 648 -9.18 38.99 22.16
C LEU A 648 -10.55 39.31 22.82
N LEU A 649 -11.64 39.07 22.09
CA LEU A 649 -13.03 39.31 22.55
C LEU A 649 -13.71 38.01 23.06
N ASN A 650 -12.99 36.92 23.23
CA ASN A 650 -13.51 35.63 23.62
C ASN A 650 -14.83 35.23 22.92
N PRO A 651 -14.82 34.86 21.65
CA PRO A 651 -16.01 34.57 20.87
C PRO A 651 -16.73 33.26 21.28
N CYS A 652 -16.20 32.55 22.27
CA CYS A 652 -16.71 31.26 22.71
C CYS A 652 -17.84 31.37 23.76
N PRO A 653 -18.75 30.37 23.85
CA PRO A 653 -19.75 30.27 24.90
C PRO A 653 -19.17 30.34 26.31
N ARG A 654 -19.98 30.74 27.31
CA ARG A 654 -19.52 30.99 28.71
C ARG A 654 -18.81 29.80 29.38
N ASN A 655 -19.08 28.57 28.93
CA ASN A 655 -18.49 27.33 29.49
C ASN A 655 -17.26 26.86 28.71
N GLN A 656 -16.93 27.56 27.65
CA GLN A 656 -15.81 27.22 26.79
C GLN A 656 -14.82 28.36 26.77
N ARG A 657 -13.60 28.01 26.31
CA ARG A 657 -12.51 28.92 26.24
C ARG A 657 -12.03 28.98 24.79
N CYS A 658 -11.69 30.17 24.35
CA CYS A 658 -11.09 30.41 23.06
C CYS A 658 -9.61 30.01 23.08
N VAL A 659 -9.20 29.21 22.10
CA VAL A 659 -7.80 28.86 21.83
C VAL A 659 -7.52 29.25 20.38
N PRO A 660 -6.49 30.06 20.10
CA PRO A 660 -6.12 30.34 18.72
C PRO A 660 -5.76 29.06 17.98
N LYS A 661 -6.35 28.87 16.81
CA LYS A 661 -6.04 27.75 15.91
C LYS A 661 -5.97 28.25 14.50
N ARG A 662 -4.74 28.42 14.03
CA ARG A 662 -4.47 28.95 12.69
C ARG A 662 -4.86 27.93 11.64
N ARG A 663 -5.58 28.38 10.59
CA ARG A 663 -6.05 27.52 9.51
C ARG A 663 -6.04 28.29 8.19
N VAL A 664 -5.59 27.66 7.14
CA VAL A 664 -5.74 28.17 5.78
C VAL A 664 -6.89 27.43 5.11
N CYS A 665 -7.98 28.13 4.83
CA CYS A 665 -9.20 27.55 4.28
C CYS A 665 -9.20 27.64 2.75
N LEU A 666 -9.67 26.55 2.12
CA LEU A 666 -9.73 26.39 0.68
C LEU A 666 -11.14 26.66 0.14
N THR A 667 -12.13 26.72 0.99
CA THR A 667 -13.54 26.96 0.65
C THR A 667 -13.86 28.43 0.49
N ASN A 668 -14.99 28.74 -0.13
CA ASN A 668 -15.49 30.12 -0.26
C ASN A 668 -15.79 30.72 1.11
N ILE A 669 -15.03 31.73 1.49
CA ILE A 669 -15.13 32.40 2.80
C ILE A 669 -16.47 33.11 3.04
N ALA A 670 -17.19 33.54 1.99
CA ALA A 670 -18.50 34.16 2.12
C ALA A 670 -19.58 33.15 2.57
N GLU A 671 -19.45 31.90 2.15
CA GLU A 671 -20.36 30.79 2.54
C GLU A 671 -19.87 30.06 3.78
N PHE A 672 -18.55 29.88 3.91
CA PHE A 672 -17.89 29.12 4.97
C PHE A 672 -16.83 29.97 5.67
N PRO A 673 -17.18 30.70 6.73
CA PRO A 673 -16.22 31.55 7.46
C PRO A 673 -15.03 30.74 7.98
N CYS A 674 -13.80 31.23 7.71
CA CYS A 674 -12.57 30.62 8.13
C CYS A 674 -12.19 31.03 9.55
N GLN A 675 -12.75 30.36 10.56
CA GLN A 675 -12.50 30.66 11.96
C GLN A 675 -11.06 30.31 12.35
N GLN A 676 -10.34 31.27 12.92
CA GLN A 676 -8.95 31.13 13.34
C GLN A 676 -8.80 30.74 14.82
N TYR A 677 -9.86 30.23 15.43
CA TYR A 677 -9.91 29.79 16.82
C TYR A 677 -10.74 28.52 16.99
N GLU A 678 -10.56 27.90 18.13
CA GLU A 678 -11.35 26.74 18.56
C GLU A 678 -11.85 26.98 19.99
N CYS A 679 -13.11 26.58 20.23
CA CYS A 679 -13.71 26.64 21.55
C CYS A 679 -13.54 25.29 22.26
N VAL A 680 -12.70 25.25 23.28
CA VAL A 680 -12.42 24.04 24.06
C VAL A 680 -13.04 24.14 25.47
N GLY A 681 -13.46 22.99 26.02
CA GLY A 681 -13.94 22.92 27.39
C GLY A 681 -12.86 23.37 28.39
N ARG A 682 -13.26 23.89 29.54
CA ARG A 682 -12.29 24.27 30.58
C ARG A 682 -11.58 23.02 31.09
N PRO A 683 -10.25 23.00 31.10
CA PRO A 683 -9.52 21.85 31.63
C PRO A 683 -9.73 21.72 33.15
N PRO A 684 -9.60 20.50 33.70
CA PRO A 684 -9.57 20.31 35.14
C PRO A 684 -8.43 21.09 35.78
N ALA A 685 -8.46 21.26 37.11
CA ALA A 685 -7.43 21.98 37.84
C ALA A 685 -6.05 21.34 37.58
N CYS A 686 -5.08 22.17 37.16
CA CYS A 686 -3.73 21.70 36.83
C CYS A 686 -2.89 21.54 38.09
N ASP A 687 -2.08 20.48 38.15
CA ASP A 687 -1.04 20.33 39.15
C ASP A 687 0.10 21.32 38.89
N LYS A 688 0.32 22.23 39.82
CA LYS A 688 1.37 23.25 39.73
C LYS A 688 2.78 22.72 40.03
N ASN A 689 2.86 21.54 40.61
CA ASN A 689 4.13 20.92 41.01
C ASN A 689 4.74 20.06 39.91
N GLN A 690 3.97 19.74 38.89
CA GLN A 690 4.51 19.03 37.74
C GLN A 690 5.27 20.01 36.85
N LEU A 691 6.59 19.91 36.83
CA LEU A 691 7.51 20.75 36.06
C LEU A 691 7.93 20.02 34.78
N ASP A 692 7.07 20.08 33.79
CA ASP A 692 7.38 19.68 32.39
C ASP A 692 7.27 20.93 31.52
N PRO A 693 8.33 21.73 31.36
CA PRO A 693 8.25 23.03 30.71
C PRO A 693 7.72 22.90 29.29
N ALA A 694 6.81 23.78 28.91
CA ALA A 694 6.20 23.85 27.61
C ALA A 694 6.29 25.28 27.05
N CYS A 695 6.73 25.43 25.82
CA CYS A 695 6.82 26.70 25.12
C CYS A 695 5.56 26.91 24.28
N ASP A 696 4.95 28.10 24.38
CA ASP A 696 3.80 28.48 23.57
C ASP A 696 4.22 29.12 22.24
N THR A 697 3.24 29.36 21.38
CA THR A 697 3.45 29.98 20.06
C THR A 697 3.95 31.42 20.13
N ASP A 698 3.82 32.06 21.28
CA ASP A 698 4.33 33.42 21.54
C ASP A 698 5.74 33.40 22.14
N ASN A 699 6.39 32.23 22.17
CA ASN A 699 7.69 31.97 22.75
C ASN A 699 7.75 32.29 24.26
N MET A 700 6.64 32.04 25.00
CA MET A 700 6.54 32.19 26.45
C MET A 700 6.57 30.81 27.11
N GLU A 701 7.42 30.68 28.13
CA GLU A 701 7.57 29.44 28.87
C GLU A 701 6.47 29.26 29.94
N HIS A 702 5.91 28.06 29.96
CA HIS A 702 4.93 27.61 30.93
C HIS A 702 5.47 26.43 31.75
N PRO A 703 5.16 26.34 33.06
CA PRO A 703 5.64 25.25 33.91
C PRO A 703 5.26 23.84 33.43
N ASN A 704 4.08 23.69 32.78
CA ASN A 704 3.64 22.46 32.15
C ASN A 704 2.55 22.73 31.12
N LEU A 705 2.27 21.70 30.30
CA LEU A 705 1.27 21.74 29.23
C LEU A 705 -0.14 22.06 29.73
N CYS A 706 -0.52 21.58 30.92
CA CYS A 706 -1.82 21.86 31.51
C CYS A 706 -1.99 23.34 31.81
N ILE A 707 -0.99 23.98 32.39
CA ILE A 707 -1.00 25.43 32.69
C ILE A 707 -0.99 26.25 31.40
N LEU A 708 -0.26 25.83 30.40
CA LEU A 708 -0.26 26.45 29.06
C LEU A 708 -1.69 26.49 28.54
N TYR A 709 -2.35 25.32 28.48
CA TYR A 709 -3.75 25.22 28.02
C TYR A 709 -4.71 25.97 28.96
N GLN A 710 -4.47 25.99 30.26
CA GLN A 710 -5.26 26.76 31.23
C GLN A 710 -5.17 28.27 30.93
N ARG A 711 -4.03 28.76 30.43
CA ARG A 711 -3.82 30.18 30.06
C ARG A 711 -4.34 30.52 28.65
N GLY A 712 -4.84 29.57 27.84
CA GLY A 712 -5.37 29.79 26.52
C GLY A 712 -4.33 29.90 25.41
N LYS A 713 -3.17 29.43 25.72
CA LYS A 713 -2.09 29.47 24.78
C LYS A 713 -2.03 28.18 23.98
N THR A 714 -1.48 28.24 22.78
CA THR A 714 -1.25 27.10 21.91
C THR A 714 0.16 26.60 22.13
N LEU A 715 0.33 25.28 22.26
CA LEU A 715 1.65 24.68 22.41
C LEU A 715 2.44 24.81 21.11
N ALA A 716 3.66 25.36 21.22
CA ALA A 716 4.65 25.29 20.14
C ALA A 716 5.43 23.97 20.22
N TYR A 717 6.02 23.69 21.38
CA TYR A 717 6.76 22.44 21.64
C TYR A 717 6.96 22.22 23.15
N MET A 718 7.31 21.00 23.54
CA MET A 718 7.68 20.68 24.92
C MET A 718 9.15 21.03 25.17
N GLY A 719 9.43 21.60 26.31
CA GLY A 719 10.76 22.05 26.72
C GLY A 719 10.86 23.56 26.93
N HIS A 720 12.08 24.04 27.21
CA HIS A 720 12.36 25.46 27.41
C HIS A 720 12.30 26.23 26.09
N CYS A 721 11.76 27.46 26.15
CA CYS A 721 11.67 28.32 24.98
C CYS A 721 13.05 28.70 24.44
N GLN A 722 13.25 28.52 23.12
CA GLN A 722 14.46 28.94 22.41
C GLN A 722 14.12 30.10 21.47
N PRO A 723 14.72 31.26 21.59
CA PRO A 723 14.43 32.40 20.73
C PRO A 723 15.18 32.28 19.40
N ARG A 724 14.60 31.54 18.39
CA ARG A 724 15.12 31.55 17.03
C ARG A 724 13.94 31.55 16.06
N GLU A 725 13.55 32.78 15.67
CA GLU A 725 12.53 32.93 14.65
C GLU A 725 12.99 32.32 13.31
N VAL A 726 12.07 31.71 12.63
CA VAL A 726 12.29 31.14 11.29
C VAL A 726 11.17 31.56 10.34
N CYS A 727 11.50 31.71 9.06
CA CYS A 727 10.54 31.90 8.00
C CYS A 727 10.14 30.53 7.42
N GLY A 728 8.84 30.27 7.32
CA GLY A 728 8.31 29.10 6.64
C GLY A 728 8.12 29.35 5.14
N HIS A 729 8.10 28.28 4.34
CA HIS A 729 7.83 28.37 2.89
C HIS A 729 6.46 29.01 2.55
N ASN A 730 5.56 29.10 3.50
CA ASN A 730 4.27 29.78 3.37
C ASN A 730 4.34 31.30 3.60
N GLY A 731 5.53 31.88 3.79
CA GLY A 731 5.72 33.30 4.04
C GLY A 731 5.31 33.75 5.46
N GLU A 732 5.13 32.82 6.41
CA GLU A 732 4.82 33.09 7.81
C GLU A 732 6.06 32.98 8.69
N THR A 733 6.21 33.92 9.64
CA THR A 733 7.28 33.88 10.65
C THR A 733 6.84 33.02 11.83
N TYR A 734 7.61 32.02 12.13
CA TYR A 734 7.44 31.11 13.28
C TYR A 734 8.47 31.44 14.36
N SER A 735 8.09 31.25 15.62
CA SER A 735 9.00 31.48 16.75
C SER A 735 10.08 30.41 16.84
N THR A 736 9.82 29.20 16.28
CA THR A 736 10.78 28.09 16.25
C THR A 736 10.54 27.17 15.06
N VAL A 737 11.56 26.36 14.73
CA VAL A 737 11.45 25.28 13.73
C VAL A 737 10.38 24.24 14.11
N CYS A 738 10.28 23.91 15.42
CA CYS A 738 9.29 22.94 15.90
C CYS A 738 7.86 23.43 15.71
N GLU A 739 7.64 24.72 15.85
CA GLU A 739 6.33 25.33 15.61
C GLU A 739 5.96 25.27 14.10
N ALA A 740 6.89 25.59 13.21
CA ALA A 740 6.68 25.46 11.76
C ALA A 740 6.35 24.01 11.37
N PHE A 741 7.06 23.04 11.95
CA PHE A 741 6.82 21.62 11.70
C PHE A 741 5.50 21.12 12.30
N SER A 742 5.02 21.70 13.43
CA SER A 742 3.69 21.36 13.96
C SER A 742 2.57 21.83 13.05
N ASP A 743 2.75 22.96 12.37
CA ASP A 743 1.84 23.47 11.33
C ASP A 743 2.06 22.78 9.96
N ARG A 744 2.97 21.80 9.89
CA ARG A 744 3.31 21.11 8.63
C ARG A 744 3.88 22.01 7.56
N VAL A 745 4.67 23.00 7.96
CA VAL A 745 5.37 23.91 7.05
C VAL A 745 6.88 23.68 7.19
N ALA A 746 7.56 23.54 6.07
CA ALA A 746 9.02 23.43 6.05
C ALA A 746 9.64 24.83 6.20
N VAL A 747 10.83 24.88 6.80
CA VAL A 747 11.57 26.11 7.03
C VAL A 747 12.26 26.58 5.75
N ASP A 748 12.09 27.84 5.41
CA ASP A 748 12.76 28.49 4.31
C ASP A 748 14.14 29.00 4.78
N TYR A 749 14.17 29.91 5.78
CA TYR A 749 15.40 30.40 6.35
C TYR A 749 15.28 30.80 7.84
N HIS A 750 16.43 30.95 8.50
CA HIS A 750 16.51 31.20 9.93
C HIS A 750 16.51 32.70 10.28
N SER A 751 15.42 33.38 10.00
CA SER A 751 15.09 34.75 10.46
C SER A 751 13.61 35.02 10.23
N ARG A 752 13.13 36.19 10.62
CA ARG A 752 11.78 36.66 10.26
C ARG A 752 11.63 36.69 8.73
N CYS A 753 10.43 36.40 8.23
CA CYS A 753 10.12 36.59 6.82
C CYS A 753 10.24 38.07 6.44
N HIS A 754 11.07 38.37 5.44
CA HIS A 754 11.33 39.71 4.94
C HIS A 754 11.49 39.78 3.41
N ALA A 755 11.47 38.64 2.76
CA ALA A 755 11.56 38.50 1.31
C ALA A 755 10.53 37.48 0.78
N VAL A 756 10.16 37.63 -0.49
CA VAL A 756 9.31 36.68 -1.20
C VAL A 756 10.07 36.13 -2.40
N GLY A 757 10.06 34.82 -2.54
CA GLY A 757 10.64 34.15 -3.69
C GLY A 757 9.75 34.23 -4.91
N VAL A 758 10.37 34.07 -6.08
CA VAL A 758 9.67 34.06 -7.36
C VAL A 758 8.93 32.75 -7.60
N VAL A 759 7.88 32.81 -8.38
CA VAL A 759 7.06 31.66 -8.74
C VAL A 759 7.46 31.10 -10.10
N SER A 760 8.15 31.91 -10.92
CA SER A 760 8.57 31.55 -12.27
C SER A 760 10.06 31.22 -12.34
N GLU A 761 10.43 30.15 -13.00
CA GLU A 761 11.82 29.66 -13.17
C GLU A 761 12.71 30.58 -14.03
N PHE A 762 12.13 31.60 -14.67
CA PHE A 762 12.80 32.41 -15.66
C PHE A 762 13.30 33.76 -15.13
N VAL A 763 13.06 34.08 -13.86
CA VAL A 763 13.47 35.35 -13.24
C VAL A 763 14.69 35.11 -12.35
N SER A 764 15.83 35.67 -12.74
CA SER A 764 17.11 35.47 -12.03
C SER A 764 17.33 36.45 -10.84
N ASP A 765 16.65 37.59 -10.82
CA ASP A 765 16.76 38.61 -9.78
C ASP A 765 15.52 38.60 -8.88
N SER A 766 15.61 37.90 -7.77
CA SER A 766 14.60 37.92 -6.71
C SER A 766 15.07 38.73 -5.51
N GLY A 767 14.16 39.30 -4.75
CA GLY A 767 14.44 39.92 -3.44
C GLY A 767 15.10 38.96 -2.43
N CYS A 768 15.25 37.70 -2.81
CA CYS A 768 15.92 36.64 -2.03
C CYS A 768 17.44 36.73 -1.97
N ASN A 769 18.09 37.57 -2.79
CA ASN A 769 19.55 37.70 -2.83
C ASN A 769 20.18 38.14 -1.47
N VAL A 770 19.39 38.75 -0.58
CA VAL A 770 19.83 39.16 0.76
C VAL A 770 19.51 38.14 1.84
N VAL A 771 18.91 37.02 1.48
CA VAL A 771 18.51 35.96 2.42
C VAL A 771 19.62 34.93 2.59
N PRO A 772 20.14 34.70 3.81
CA PRO A 772 21.09 33.62 4.06
C PRO A 772 20.37 32.26 4.09
N CYS A 773 20.42 31.54 3.01
CA CYS A 773 19.84 30.21 2.94
C CYS A 773 20.61 29.19 3.81
N PRO A 774 19.92 28.30 4.50
CA PRO A 774 20.58 27.19 5.19
C PRO A 774 21.32 26.30 4.19
N PRO A 775 22.45 25.71 4.59
CA PRO A 775 23.20 24.80 3.73
C PRO A 775 22.34 23.59 3.39
N LEU A 776 22.43 23.11 2.15
CA LEU A 776 21.75 21.88 1.73
C LEU A 776 22.24 20.70 2.58
N SER A 777 21.35 19.79 2.88
CA SER A 777 21.64 18.59 3.68
C SER A 777 22.74 17.71 3.07
N THR A 778 22.88 17.70 1.74
CA THR A 778 23.96 17.01 1.01
C THR A 778 24.44 17.86 -0.16
N LYS A 779 25.76 17.81 -0.46
CA LYS A 779 26.34 18.54 -1.60
C LYS A 779 25.94 17.96 -2.97
N ASP A 780 25.55 16.70 -3.00
CA ASP A 780 25.26 15.96 -4.22
C ASP A 780 23.78 16.04 -4.63
N CYS A 781 22.96 16.78 -3.86
CA CYS A 781 21.57 16.99 -4.16
C CYS A 781 21.37 18.15 -5.12
N ASN A 782 20.71 17.92 -6.24
CA ASN A 782 20.15 18.97 -7.07
C ASN A 782 18.77 19.36 -6.47
N PRO A 783 18.66 20.51 -5.77
CA PRO A 783 17.52 20.81 -4.93
C PRO A 783 16.34 21.37 -5.75
N VAL A 784 15.17 21.43 -5.10
CA VAL A 784 13.99 22.13 -5.61
C VAL A 784 13.72 23.38 -4.78
N THR A 785 13.27 24.46 -5.44
CA THR A 785 12.84 25.70 -4.75
C THR A 785 11.34 25.80 -4.83
N PRO A 786 10.62 25.80 -3.69
CA PRO A 786 9.16 25.91 -3.68
C PRO A 786 8.68 27.30 -4.12
N PRO A 787 7.52 27.43 -4.80
CA PRO A 787 6.97 28.70 -5.24
C PRO A 787 6.76 29.69 -4.08
N GLY A 788 7.32 30.90 -4.20
CA GLY A 788 7.23 31.94 -3.17
C GLY A 788 8.26 31.80 -2.03
N ALA A 789 9.00 30.72 -1.95
CA ALA A 789 10.12 30.52 -1.03
C ALA A 789 11.43 31.04 -1.63
N CYS A 790 12.39 31.41 -0.77
CA CYS A 790 13.71 31.90 -1.20
C CYS A 790 14.75 30.80 -1.28
N CYS A 791 14.66 29.77 -0.41
CA CYS A 791 15.74 28.80 -0.28
C CYS A 791 15.37 27.43 -0.86
N PRO A 792 16.33 26.79 -1.55
CA PRO A 792 16.14 25.46 -2.09
C PRO A 792 16.26 24.39 -1.00
N LEU A 793 15.58 23.25 -1.19
CA LEU A 793 15.67 22.09 -0.32
C LEU A 793 15.69 20.77 -1.11
N CYS A 794 16.21 19.72 -0.47
CA CYS A 794 16.24 18.37 -1.02
C CYS A 794 14.94 17.66 -0.67
N ALA A 795 13.98 17.63 -1.60
CA ALA A 795 12.66 17.03 -1.39
C ALA A 795 11.99 16.65 -2.73
N GLY A 796 10.93 15.88 -2.65
CA GLY A 796 9.95 15.77 -3.72
C GLY A 796 8.88 16.85 -3.54
N MET A 797 8.59 17.63 -4.59
CA MET A 797 7.63 18.71 -4.59
C MET A 797 6.50 18.45 -5.58
N LEU A 798 5.27 18.63 -5.13
CA LEU A 798 4.05 18.55 -5.94
C LEU A 798 3.35 19.90 -5.94
N GLN A 799 3.01 20.40 -7.11
CA GLN A 799 2.14 21.55 -7.29
C GLN A 799 0.80 21.04 -7.82
N ILE A 800 -0.25 21.20 -7.01
CA ILE A 800 -1.54 20.55 -7.23
C ILE A 800 -2.59 21.57 -7.62
N LEU A 801 -3.20 21.36 -8.80
CA LEU A 801 -4.39 22.07 -9.24
C LEU A 801 -5.64 21.37 -8.64
N TRP A 802 -6.56 22.16 -8.08
CA TRP A 802 -7.72 21.66 -7.37
C TRP A 802 -9.00 22.41 -7.69
N ASN A 803 -10.17 21.79 -7.45
CA ASN A 803 -11.47 22.34 -7.75
C ASN A 803 -12.12 22.96 -6.49
N ARG A 804 -12.33 24.28 -6.50
CA ARG A 804 -12.93 25.01 -5.39
C ARG A 804 -14.40 24.66 -5.16
N GLU A 805 -15.16 24.39 -6.21
CA GLU A 805 -16.58 24.07 -6.11
C GLU A 805 -16.80 22.72 -5.43
N GLN A 806 -15.95 21.74 -5.72
CA GLN A 806 -15.98 20.47 -5.01
C GLN A 806 -15.62 20.65 -3.53
N MET A 807 -14.62 21.47 -3.20
CA MET A 807 -14.30 21.78 -1.80
C MET A 807 -15.50 22.43 -1.07
N ASN A 808 -16.22 23.32 -1.75
CA ASN A 808 -17.45 23.92 -1.20
C ASN A 808 -18.55 22.87 -0.98
N ALA A 809 -18.74 21.94 -1.92
CA ALA A 809 -19.71 20.85 -1.79
C ALA A 809 -19.39 19.97 -0.58
N PHE A 810 -18.10 19.64 -0.37
CA PHE A 810 -17.67 18.88 0.81
C PHE A 810 -17.91 19.62 2.13
N ALA A 811 -17.70 20.94 2.15
CA ALA A 811 -17.95 21.75 3.33
C ALA A 811 -19.45 21.75 3.70
N LYS A 812 -20.34 21.83 2.70
CA LYS A 812 -21.81 21.72 2.90
C LYS A 812 -22.19 20.42 3.56
N LEU A 813 -21.63 19.31 3.11
CA LEU A 813 -21.86 18.00 3.69
C LEU A 813 -21.19 17.83 5.07
N ASN A 814 -20.16 18.61 5.39
CA ASN A 814 -19.46 18.59 6.67
C ASN A 814 -19.98 19.64 7.65
N ARG A 815 -21.28 19.75 7.84
CA ARG A 815 -21.91 20.72 8.76
C ARG A 815 -21.41 22.16 8.57
N ASN A 816 -21.20 22.55 7.34
CA ASN A 816 -20.66 23.85 6.94
C ASN A 816 -19.27 24.18 7.54
N GLN A 817 -18.48 23.17 7.84
CA GLN A 817 -17.08 23.37 8.24
C GLN A 817 -16.19 23.56 7.01
N PRO A 818 -15.36 24.60 6.97
CA PRO A 818 -14.45 24.83 5.84
C PRO A 818 -13.42 23.71 5.73
N VAL A 819 -13.04 23.36 4.51
CA VAL A 819 -11.91 22.45 4.23
C VAL A 819 -10.61 23.26 4.33
N THR A 820 -9.63 22.73 5.04
CA THR A 820 -8.35 23.39 5.30
C THR A 820 -7.18 22.67 4.65
N VAL A 821 -6.07 23.38 4.42
CA VAL A 821 -4.80 22.78 3.97
C VAL A 821 -4.34 21.69 4.93
N HIS A 822 -4.52 21.90 6.24
CA HIS A 822 -4.14 20.92 7.25
C HIS A 822 -4.91 19.58 7.12
N ASP A 823 -6.20 19.62 6.74
CA ASP A 823 -6.99 18.41 6.48
C ASP A 823 -6.42 17.61 5.31
N ILE A 824 -6.01 18.30 4.24
CA ILE A 824 -5.34 17.70 3.09
C ILE A 824 -4.03 17.02 3.51
N LEU A 825 -3.16 17.76 4.21
CA LEU A 825 -1.86 17.25 4.65
C LEU A 825 -1.99 16.02 5.56
N ARG A 826 -2.97 16.05 6.47
CA ARG A 826 -3.27 14.94 7.38
C ARG A 826 -3.65 13.66 6.62
N ILE A 827 -4.44 13.77 5.55
CA ILE A 827 -4.85 12.60 4.75
C ILE A 827 -3.71 12.14 3.84
N LEU A 828 -3.03 13.04 3.15
CA LEU A 828 -1.89 12.71 2.29
C LEU A 828 -0.75 12.00 3.05
N ARG A 829 -0.53 12.38 4.30
CA ARG A 829 0.48 11.75 5.16
C ARG A 829 0.27 10.24 5.33
N ARG A 830 -0.98 9.76 5.25
CA ARG A 830 -1.31 8.32 5.31
C ARG A 830 -0.83 7.55 4.08
N HIS A 831 -0.67 8.23 2.95
CA HIS A 831 -0.19 7.65 1.69
C HIS A 831 1.34 7.57 1.59
N VAL A 832 2.08 8.20 2.51
CA VAL A 832 3.53 8.11 2.60
C VAL A 832 3.90 6.90 3.46
N SER A 833 4.50 5.89 2.86
CA SER A 833 4.82 4.59 3.46
C SER A 833 6.18 4.54 4.16
N VAL A 834 7.09 5.47 3.85
CA VAL A 834 8.43 5.55 4.42
C VAL A 834 8.42 6.43 5.69
N PRO A 835 8.78 5.89 6.88
CA PRO A 835 8.79 6.66 8.13
C PRO A 835 9.81 7.80 8.16
N GLN A 836 10.91 7.68 7.41
CA GLN A 836 11.95 8.69 7.29
C GLN A 836 11.51 9.93 6.50
N CYS A 837 10.35 9.86 5.80
CA CYS A 837 9.77 10.96 5.05
C CYS A 837 8.53 11.51 5.75
N ASP A 838 8.33 12.82 5.72
CA ASP A 838 7.08 13.44 6.18
C ASP A 838 6.53 14.44 5.14
N VAL A 839 5.26 14.77 5.29
CA VAL A 839 4.52 15.64 4.39
C VAL A 839 4.41 17.03 4.99
N PHE A 840 4.87 18.01 4.25
CA PHE A 840 4.72 19.44 4.50
C PHE A 840 3.95 20.06 3.35
N GLY A 841 3.34 21.22 3.56
CA GLY A 841 2.66 21.88 2.46
C GLY A 841 1.96 23.18 2.87
N TYR A 842 1.58 23.92 1.85
CA TYR A 842 0.93 25.22 2.02
C TYR A 842 0.14 25.58 0.76
N LEU A 843 -0.70 26.61 0.88
CA LEU A 843 -1.34 27.24 -0.26
C LEU A 843 -0.36 28.26 -0.86
N SER A 844 -0.03 28.12 -2.14
CA SER A 844 0.87 29.05 -2.83
C SER A 844 0.18 30.40 -3.09
N ILE A 845 0.97 31.40 -3.43
CA ILE A 845 0.47 32.74 -3.84
C ILE A 845 -0.31 32.68 -5.15
N ASP A 846 -0.16 31.61 -5.93
CA ASP A 846 -0.93 31.34 -7.17
C ASP A 846 -2.17 30.47 -6.92
N SER A 847 -2.56 30.28 -5.66
CA SER A 847 -3.71 29.45 -5.26
C SER A 847 -3.58 27.97 -5.62
N GLU A 848 -2.38 27.46 -5.86
CA GLU A 848 -2.08 26.03 -5.97
C GLU A 848 -1.72 25.46 -4.60
N ILE A 849 -2.01 24.19 -4.38
CA ILE A 849 -1.56 23.49 -3.18
C ILE A 849 -0.17 22.94 -3.45
N VAL A 850 0.82 23.41 -2.70
CA VAL A 850 2.19 22.91 -2.75
C VAL A 850 2.38 21.88 -1.66
N ILE A 851 2.81 20.68 -2.04
CA ILE A 851 3.13 19.58 -1.13
C ILE A 851 4.62 19.27 -1.26
N LEU A 852 5.29 19.18 -0.12
CA LEU A 852 6.69 18.80 -0.02
C LEU A 852 6.79 17.49 0.75
N ILE A 853 7.46 16.51 0.16
CA ILE A 853 7.79 15.26 0.83
C ILE A 853 9.30 15.27 1.06
N ALA A 854 9.67 15.49 2.29
CA ALA A 854 11.04 15.72 2.70
C ALA A 854 11.48 14.75 3.81
N PRO A 855 12.78 14.46 3.91
CA PRO A 855 13.34 13.70 5.03
C PRO A 855 13.11 14.41 6.37
N VAL A 856 12.85 13.62 7.41
CA VAL A 856 12.64 14.15 8.79
C VAL A 856 13.98 14.39 9.50
N ASP A 857 15.01 13.63 9.15
CA ASP A 857 16.33 13.73 9.76
C ASP A 857 17.04 15.04 9.38
N GLN A 858 17.81 15.59 10.32
CA GLN A 858 18.59 16.81 10.07
C GLN A 858 19.74 16.59 9.07
N GLN A 859 20.26 15.39 9.01
CA GLN A 859 21.29 14.96 8.06
C GLN A 859 20.85 13.69 7.33
N PRO A 860 19.91 13.83 6.39
CA PRO A 860 19.40 12.67 5.66
C PRO A 860 20.47 12.10 4.73
N THR A 861 20.46 10.77 4.58
CA THR A 861 21.30 10.10 3.61
C THR A 861 20.77 10.32 2.19
N PRO A 862 21.61 10.19 1.16
CA PRO A 862 21.16 10.25 -0.24
C PRO A 862 19.99 9.30 -0.54
N LEU A 863 20.03 8.10 0.03
CA LEU A 863 18.96 7.10 -0.16
C LEU A 863 17.63 7.53 0.46
N GLN A 864 17.65 8.21 1.61
CA GLN A 864 16.45 8.76 2.23
C GLN A 864 15.85 9.89 1.41
N ILE A 865 16.66 10.77 0.84
CA ILE A 865 16.20 11.85 -0.07
C ILE A 865 15.57 11.24 -1.33
N GLU A 866 16.22 10.22 -1.92
CA GLU A 866 15.67 9.50 -3.07
C GLU A 866 14.34 8.82 -2.73
N ALA A 867 14.23 8.17 -1.56
CA ALA A 867 12.98 7.54 -1.11
C ALA A 867 11.85 8.57 -0.96
N CYS A 868 12.12 9.76 -0.40
CA CYS A 868 11.12 10.82 -0.27
C CYS A 868 10.70 11.39 -1.63
N SER A 869 11.64 11.52 -2.57
CA SER A 869 11.35 11.90 -3.96
C SER A 869 10.46 10.85 -4.66
N LYS A 870 10.70 9.56 -4.40
CA LYS A 870 9.89 8.46 -4.94
C LYS A 870 8.50 8.37 -4.30
N GLU A 871 8.35 8.73 -3.03
CA GLU A 871 7.03 8.90 -2.41
C GLU A 871 6.23 10.04 -3.06
N ALA A 872 6.89 11.15 -3.41
CA ALA A 872 6.24 12.22 -4.16
C ALA A 872 5.82 11.77 -5.57
N GLU A 873 6.69 11.03 -6.29
CA GLU A 873 6.37 10.45 -7.59
C GLU A 873 5.16 9.49 -7.52
N LYS A 874 5.09 8.68 -6.48
CA LYS A 874 3.93 7.81 -6.23
C LYS A 874 2.64 8.61 -6.07
N ILE A 875 2.64 9.67 -5.26
CA ILE A 875 1.45 10.50 -5.03
C ILE A 875 1.06 11.27 -6.30
N ASP A 876 2.02 11.83 -7.03
CA ASP A 876 1.79 12.47 -8.33
C ASP A 876 1.08 11.52 -9.30
N SER A 877 1.60 10.33 -9.39
CA SER A 877 1.02 9.27 -10.22
C SER A 877 -0.40 8.91 -9.81
N LEU A 878 -0.72 8.85 -8.50
CA LEU A 878 -2.07 8.59 -7.99
C LEU A 878 -3.04 9.74 -8.30
N ILE A 879 -2.58 11.00 -8.22
CA ILE A 879 -3.39 12.18 -8.56
C ILE A 879 -3.69 12.19 -10.06
N ASN A 880 -2.65 12.16 -10.90
CA ASN A 880 -2.78 12.32 -12.35
C ASN A 880 -3.54 11.16 -13.01
N SER A 881 -3.52 9.97 -12.41
CA SER A 881 -4.36 8.86 -12.87
C SER A 881 -5.77 8.87 -12.26
N GLY A 882 -6.05 9.73 -11.27
CA GLY A 882 -7.30 9.69 -10.51
C GLY A 882 -7.54 8.31 -9.91
N SER A 883 -6.51 7.76 -9.25
CA SER A 883 -6.58 6.42 -8.66
C SER A 883 -7.59 6.37 -7.52
N PRO A 884 -8.45 5.33 -7.43
CA PRO A 884 -9.40 5.15 -6.32
C PRO A 884 -8.73 5.16 -4.95
N THR A 885 -7.48 4.77 -4.87
CA THR A 885 -6.67 4.82 -3.65
C THR A 885 -6.61 6.23 -3.03
N LEU A 886 -6.67 7.25 -3.86
CA LEU A 886 -6.58 8.64 -3.44
C LEU A 886 -7.93 9.36 -3.58
N VAL A 887 -8.61 9.23 -4.74
CA VAL A 887 -9.86 9.97 -5.00
C VAL A 887 -11.06 9.49 -4.17
N SER A 888 -10.98 8.30 -3.57
CA SER A 888 -11.98 7.88 -2.59
C SER A 888 -11.95 8.71 -1.31
N HIS A 889 -10.85 9.37 -0.99
CA HIS A 889 -10.71 10.17 0.23
C HIS A 889 -11.14 11.63 0.00
N VAL A 890 -12.17 12.08 0.71
CA VAL A 890 -12.54 13.50 0.77
C VAL A 890 -11.59 14.22 1.74
N PRO A 891 -10.94 15.35 1.38
CA PRO A 891 -11.14 16.18 0.20
C PRO A 891 -10.19 15.93 -0.99
N LEU A 892 -9.38 14.88 -0.99
CA LEU A 892 -8.39 14.64 -2.06
C LEU A 892 -9.04 14.40 -3.43
N SER A 893 -10.30 13.98 -3.46
CA SER A 893 -11.08 13.84 -4.69
C SER A 893 -11.30 15.14 -5.47
N ALA A 894 -11.07 16.31 -4.84
CA ALA A 894 -11.09 17.60 -5.53
C ALA A 894 -9.79 17.94 -6.27
N PHE A 895 -8.76 17.10 -6.20
CA PHE A 895 -7.53 17.28 -6.97
C PHE A 895 -7.78 16.96 -8.45
N LEU A 896 -7.31 17.83 -9.32
CA LEU A 896 -7.49 17.70 -10.76
C LEU A 896 -6.24 17.11 -11.43
N THR A 897 -5.09 17.69 -11.14
CA THR A 897 -3.80 17.30 -11.70
C THR A 897 -2.67 17.84 -10.83
N SER A 898 -1.50 17.23 -10.93
CA SER A 898 -0.30 17.67 -10.23
C SER A 898 0.91 17.76 -11.17
N GLU A 899 1.83 18.66 -10.84
CA GLU A 899 3.14 18.79 -11.45
C GLU A 899 4.20 18.41 -10.44
N LEU A 900 5.01 17.41 -10.79
CA LEU A 900 6.07 16.88 -9.94
C LEU A 900 7.41 17.52 -10.27
N LYS A 901 8.14 17.98 -9.23
CA LYS A 901 9.56 18.33 -9.28
C LYS A 901 10.27 17.55 -8.18
N ILE A 902 11.33 16.84 -8.55
CA ILE A 902 12.11 16.00 -7.62
C ILE A 902 13.54 16.45 -7.54
N SER A 903 14.11 16.36 -6.35
CA SER A 903 15.53 16.47 -6.15
C SER A 903 16.23 15.23 -6.70
N THR A 904 17.21 15.43 -7.58
CA THR A 904 18.04 14.36 -8.11
C THR A 904 19.37 14.31 -7.35
N ILE A 905 19.86 13.10 -7.12
CA ILE A 905 21.16 12.89 -6.48
C ILE A 905 22.12 12.40 -7.55
N SER A 906 23.28 13.06 -7.67
CA SER A 906 24.37 12.56 -8.50
C SER A 906 24.88 11.27 -7.84
N SER A 907 24.52 10.10 -8.40
CA SER A 907 25.04 8.82 -7.93
C SER A 907 26.56 8.81 -8.15
N SER A 908 27.32 9.15 -7.13
CA SER A 908 28.68 8.68 -7.01
C SER A 908 28.56 7.17 -6.86
N GLY A 909 28.72 6.43 -7.98
CA GLY A 909 28.75 4.98 -7.96
C GLY A 909 29.66 4.53 -6.84
N CYS A 910 29.30 3.44 -6.15
CA CYS A 910 30.22 2.77 -5.24
C CYS A 910 31.59 2.80 -5.88
N PRO A 911 32.65 3.34 -5.22
CA PRO A 911 33.96 3.22 -5.77
C PRO A 911 34.12 1.73 -6.01
N SER A 912 34.15 1.34 -7.29
CA SER A 912 34.57 -0.01 -7.64
C SER A 912 35.87 -0.19 -6.88
N ALA A 913 35.89 -1.08 -5.89
CA ALA A 913 37.13 -1.52 -5.31
C ALA A 913 37.89 -2.11 -6.49
N SER A 914 38.56 -1.23 -7.20
CA SER A 914 39.60 -1.64 -8.12
C SER A 914 40.54 -2.42 -7.23
N LEU A 915 40.47 -3.74 -7.33
CA LEU A 915 41.53 -4.61 -6.88
C LEU A 915 42.81 -3.91 -7.27
N PRO A 916 43.67 -3.53 -6.31
CA PRO A 916 44.96 -2.96 -6.68
C PRO A 916 45.56 -3.98 -7.62
N SER A 917 45.78 -3.55 -8.86
CA SER A 917 46.25 -4.39 -9.93
C SER A 917 47.48 -5.16 -9.39
N LEU A 918 47.45 -6.48 -9.50
CA LEU A 918 48.54 -7.37 -9.11
C LEU A 918 49.93 -6.95 -9.69
N HIS A 919 49.93 -6.02 -10.64
CA HIS A 919 51.12 -5.41 -11.23
C HIS A 919 51.94 -4.54 -10.28
N LEU A 920 51.35 -3.92 -9.22
CA LEU A 920 52.19 -3.14 -8.26
C LEU A 920 52.84 -4.03 -7.21
N CYS A 921 52.30 -5.18 -6.87
CA CYS A 921 52.97 -6.14 -5.98
C CYS A 921 54.11 -6.89 -6.64
N LEU A 922 54.06 -7.13 -7.97
CA LEU A 922 55.17 -7.73 -8.71
C LEU A 922 56.33 -6.74 -8.90
N SER A 923 56.08 -5.43 -9.03
CA SER A 923 57.13 -4.41 -9.14
C SER A 923 57.90 -4.21 -7.83
N PHE A 924 57.25 -4.32 -6.68
CA PHE A 924 57.91 -4.25 -5.37
C PHE A 924 58.69 -5.51 -5.04
N SER A 925 58.24 -6.68 -5.43
CA SER A 925 58.97 -7.95 -5.28
C SER A 925 60.22 -8.02 -6.19
N PHE A 926 60.14 -7.45 -7.38
CA PHE A 926 61.32 -7.38 -8.28
C PHE A 926 62.36 -6.37 -7.77
N LEU A 927 61.99 -5.24 -7.18
CA LEU A 927 62.89 -4.28 -6.57
C LEU A 927 63.57 -4.84 -5.30
N LEU A 928 62.92 -5.63 -4.50
CA LEU A 928 63.50 -6.31 -3.35
C LEU A 928 64.47 -7.42 -3.75
N ILE A 929 64.22 -8.15 -4.82
CA ILE A 929 65.14 -9.19 -5.37
C ILE A 929 66.36 -8.56 -5.98
N ILE A 930 66.30 -7.40 -6.66
CA ILE A 930 67.46 -6.67 -7.19
C ILE A 930 68.28 -6.08 -6.05
N PHE A 931 67.69 -5.60 -4.94
CA PHE A 931 68.42 -5.10 -3.76
C PHE A 931 69.14 -6.23 -2.98
N PHE A 932 68.63 -7.46 -2.99
CA PHE A 932 69.31 -8.61 -2.38
C PHE A 932 70.44 -9.19 -3.27
N LEU A 933 70.36 -9.05 -4.60
CA LEU A 933 71.38 -9.53 -5.53
C LEU A 933 72.53 -8.57 -5.68
N THR A 934 72.42 -7.29 -5.32
CA THR A 934 73.53 -6.30 -5.34
C THR A 934 74.23 -6.17 -3.99
N SER A 935 73.73 -6.79 -2.90
CA SER A 935 74.37 -6.78 -1.58
C SER A 935 75.26 -7.98 -1.26
N THR A 936 75.36 -9.01 -2.14
CA THR A 936 76.19 -10.18 -1.96
C THR A 936 77.46 -10.24 -2.88
N GLY A 937 77.78 -9.10 -3.50
CA GLY A 937 78.94 -8.98 -4.41
C GLY A 937 80.08 -8.14 -3.86
N ALA A 938 80.46 -8.21 -2.60
CA ALA A 938 81.69 -7.66 -2.06
C ALA A 938 82.10 -8.40 -0.78
N ARG A 939 82.63 -9.60 -0.89
CA ARG A 939 83.76 -10.24 -0.27
C ARG A 939 83.79 -11.72 -0.52
#